data_ff76da2f3966f326660be5fcb3b71079
#
_entry.id   ff76da2f3966f326660be5fcb3b71079
#
_cell.length_a   1.000
_cell.length_b   1.000
_cell.length_c   1.000
_cell.angle_alpha   90.00
_cell.angle_beta   90.00
_cell.angle_gamma   90.00
#
_symmetry.space_group_name_H-M   'P 1'
#
loop_
_entity.id
_entity.type
_entity.pdbx_description
1 polymer ?
#
loop_
_entity_poly.entity_id
_entity_poly.type
_entity_poly.pdbx_seq_one_letter_code
_entity_poly.pdbx_strand_id
1 'polypeptide(L)'
;MIIHKIEIENFRSYYKDNVFELTNGLNLIIGSNGDGKTTFYEALEWLLRTDGTNKTDLKYISKKRSEELFANESDDVRVAMTYEHKGLMKTLEKIFHFTKSLDGSIGISNYSFTLTELNGVERIVRDGIRFESDFSSQLRKYSMFKGESDLDVFQTSNALKQLVEAFSDVKDFEAYFGFMEYAMEKADKARDNAQRLDKKNADTIRNLKRTIEHETGMLSDIEREIKTKESEATNFEDLLKNLEKSKEASNILVAVNRRINNLKDKRIQTQARLSENYTINLLDDMWILMGFADIAEEYSTIVSDVDKKRRKLEQEYLLTAGAEKVIRKMQTDFTPLPVHIPGQKIMQEMLDEEVCKICGRPAKKHSEAWEFMLHRLEEYKESLKADEDEDIEPYYKYNYVPELQKRDTTLNDNLAEITRMRHKIQETIAFNNRLHNDIRKIDANLDMEFEQKKRILAQTDGLSEEQLLANYENVSNWVNQKTKAENRIDVLKRKRADHRLALEDAEEKLSKLAEGTSAAIYAKTSLIIRQIADAFKSAKETNKKRLIHAIEDQANYFLEKLNINDFKGTIRILEKANEQGEAVLMNNDNTRIFNPNTALRTTYLMSVLFAIGKLSSERDKTQFPLLFDAPTSSFTDAKESEFFNVIGSLDKQVIIVTKSFLKESSNGDLEVDMDKISGVTGTIFRIEKKKPFDDKKLGTIQTTITKIK
;
A
#
# COMPACT_ATOMS: atom_id res chain seq x y z
N MET A 1 30.08 -11.14 10.78
CA MET A 1 30.88 -10.56 9.69
C MET A 1 31.15 -9.11 10.02
N ILE A 2 32.41 -8.67 10.02
CA ILE A 2 32.86 -7.28 10.24
C ILE A 2 33.72 -6.89 9.04
N ILE A 3 33.39 -5.78 8.40
CA ILE A 3 34.16 -5.25 7.26
C ILE A 3 35.29 -4.40 7.79
N HIS A 4 36.53 -4.72 7.45
CA HIS A 4 37.72 -3.97 7.89
C HIS A 4 38.20 -2.98 6.83
N LYS A 5 38.07 -3.34 5.55
CA LYS A 5 38.63 -2.54 4.46
C LYS A 5 37.75 -2.66 3.20
N ILE A 6 37.56 -1.53 2.52
CA ILE A 6 36.95 -1.47 1.18
C ILE A 6 37.93 -0.74 0.27
N GLU A 7 38.24 -1.33 -0.87
CA GLU A 7 39.13 -0.79 -1.90
C GLU A 7 38.32 -0.60 -3.18
N ILE A 8 38.40 0.57 -3.76
CA ILE A 8 37.68 0.93 -4.99
C ILE A 8 38.69 1.56 -5.94
N GLU A 9 38.88 0.95 -7.12
CA GLU A 9 39.80 1.40 -8.13
C GLU A 9 39.09 1.63 -9.46
N ASN A 10 39.31 2.80 -10.06
CA ASN A 10 38.78 3.21 -11.35
C ASN A 10 37.28 3.03 -11.56
N PHE A 11 36.50 3.08 -10.48
CA PHE A 11 35.05 2.89 -10.50
C PHE A 11 34.33 4.23 -10.54
N ARG A 12 33.76 4.61 -11.68
CA ARG A 12 33.07 5.89 -11.90
C ARG A 12 33.91 7.12 -11.50
N SER A 13 33.51 7.84 -10.43
CA SER A 13 34.22 9.02 -9.92
C SER A 13 35.43 8.66 -9.05
N TYR A 14 35.57 7.42 -8.60
CA TYR A 14 36.73 6.93 -7.88
C TYR A 14 37.85 6.58 -8.86
N TYR A 15 38.78 7.50 -9.00
CA TYR A 15 39.91 7.39 -9.93
C TYR A 15 41.12 6.84 -9.17
N LYS A 16 41.83 5.82 -9.76
CA LYS A 16 42.91 5.06 -9.13
C LYS A 16 42.46 4.44 -7.80
N ASP A 17 43.42 4.14 -6.93
CA ASP A 17 43.21 3.49 -5.66
C ASP A 17 42.49 4.41 -4.65
N ASN A 18 41.43 3.91 -4.09
CA ASN A 18 40.67 4.58 -3.04
C ASN A 18 40.37 3.55 -1.93
N VAL A 19 40.79 3.87 -0.72
CA VAL A 19 40.78 2.91 0.41
C VAL A 19 39.97 3.48 1.57
N PHE A 20 39.03 2.69 2.09
CA PHE A 20 38.28 2.95 3.29
C PHE A 20 38.63 1.88 4.34
N GLU A 21 39.31 2.29 5.41
CA GLU A 21 39.58 1.45 6.58
C GLU A 21 38.46 1.64 7.62
N LEU A 22 37.72 0.60 7.87
CA LEU A 22 36.55 0.64 8.74
C LEU A 22 36.82 -0.01 10.08
N THR A 23 36.12 0.42 11.10
CA THR A 23 36.19 -0.15 12.45
C THR A 23 34.84 -0.79 12.83
N ASN A 24 34.85 -1.62 13.87
CA ASN A 24 33.59 -2.07 14.47
C ASN A 24 32.85 -0.89 15.10
N GLY A 25 31.53 -0.84 14.95
CA GLY A 25 30.69 0.27 15.38
C GLY A 25 30.31 1.22 14.23
N LEU A 26 30.08 2.50 14.53
CA LEU A 26 29.62 3.48 13.55
C LEU A 26 30.75 4.00 12.67
N ASN A 27 30.60 3.88 11.35
CA ASN A 27 31.50 4.44 10.35
C ASN A 27 30.74 5.43 9.46
N LEU A 28 31.23 6.65 9.32
CA LEU A 28 30.59 7.69 8.52
C LEU A 28 31.38 8.00 7.27
N ILE A 29 30.68 8.09 6.14
CA ILE A 29 31.20 8.59 4.87
C ILE A 29 30.43 9.87 4.53
N ILE A 30 31.05 11.03 4.75
CA ILE A 30 30.43 12.32 4.66
C ILE A 30 30.75 12.96 3.32
N GLY A 31 29.76 13.39 2.57
CA GLY A 31 29.95 14.08 1.30
C GLY A 31 28.72 14.86 0.87
N SER A 32 28.93 15.87 0.02
CA SER A 32 27.87 16.66 -0.60
C SER A 32 27.19 15.88 -1.77
N ASN A 33 26.17 16.49 -2.34
CA ASN A 33 25.51 15.88 -3.50
C ASN A 33 26.48 15.82 -4.70
N GLY A 34 26.61 14.61 -5.27
CA GLY A 34 27.52 14.38 -6.41
C GLY A 34 28.96 14.09 -6.03
N ASP A 35 29.36 14.04 -4.75
CA ASP A 35 30.73 13.75 -4.31
C ASP A 35 31.12 12.26 -4.39
N GLY A 36 30.20 11.38 -4.80
CA GLY A 36 30.49 9.96 -4.98
C GLY A 36 29.85 9.05 -3.90
N LYS A 37 28.95 9.57 -3.06
CA LYS A 37 28.23 8.77 -2.02
C LYS A 37 27.53 7.55 -2.59
N THR A 38 26.63 7.78 -3.53
CA THR A 38 25.89 6.69 -4.20
C THR A 38 26.83 5.79 -5.00
N THR A 39 27.93 6.34 -5.56
CA THR A 39 28.96 5.56 -6.25
C THR A 39 29.66 4.57 -5.31
N PHE A 40 29.94 4.96 -4.06
CA PHE A 40 30.45 4.06 -3.04
C PHE A 40 29.49 2.89 -2.79
N TYR A 41 28.21 3.17 -2.60
CA TYR A 41 27.19 2.15 -2.40
C TYR A 41 27.07 1.24 -3.63
N GLU A 42 27.03 1.79 -4.83
CA GLU A 42 26.96 1.02 -6.07
C GLU A 42 28.21 0.15 -6.32
N ALA A 43 29.38 0.57 -5.86
CA ALA A 43 30.58 -0.26 -5.93
C ALA A 43 30.43 -1.53 -5.07
N LEU A 44 29.85 -1.42 -3.87
CA LEU A 44 29.53 -2.56 -3.04
C LEU A 44 28.39 -3.41 -3.62
N GLU A 45 27.33 -2.81 -4.15
CA GLU A 45 26.28 -3.58 -4.85
C GLU A 45 26.87 -4.39 -6.02
N TRP A 46 27.77 -3.78 -6.81
CA TRP A 46 28.42 -4.46 -7.91
C TRP A 46 29.34 -5.59 -7.43
N LEU A 47 30.14 -5.38 -6.39
CA LEU A 47 30.98 -6.40 -5.78
C LEU A 47 30.17 -7.62 -5.31
N LEU A 48 29.03 -7.37 -4.66
CA LEU A 48 28.19 -8.40 -4.06
C LEU A 48 27.27 -9.11 -5.06
N ARG A 49 27.18 -8.63 -6.29
CA ARG A 49 26.41 -9.27 -7.35
C ARG A 49 27.15 -10.51 -7.86
N THR A 50 26.50 -11.67 -7.81
CA THR A 50 27.09 -12.96 -8.16
C THR A 50 27.06 -13.30 -9.66
N ASP A 51 26.32 -12.53 -10.46
CA ASP A 51 26.34 -12.64 -11.91
C ASP A 51 27.67 -12.14 -12.50
N GLY A 52 28.07 -12.71 -13.63
CA GLY A 52 29.26 -12.26 -14.35
C GLY A 52 29.16 -10.84 -14.86
N THR A 53 30.28 -10.29 -15.35
CA THR A 53 30.27 -8.99 -16.04
C THR A 53 29.53 -9.08 -17.38
N ASN A 54 28.87 -8.01 -17.76
CA ASN A 54 28.24 -7.87 -19.05
C ASN A 54 28.52 -6.48 -19.68
N LYS A 55 28.08 -6.24 -20.91
CA LYS A 55 28.27 -4.96 -21.58
C LYS A 55 27.74 -3.75 -20.80
N THR A 56 26.81 -3.95 -19.87
CA THR A 56 26.28 -2.88 -19.04
C THR A 56 27.28 -2.40 -17.98
N ASP A 57 28.32 -3.18 -17.68
CA ASP A 57 29.34 -2.84 -16.68
C ASP A 57 30.32 -1.77 -17.18
N LEU A 58 30.39 -1.50 -18.48
CA LEU A 58 31.15 -0.37 -19.04
C LEU A 58 30.78 0.98 -18.38
N LYS A 59 29.56 1.11 -17.87
CA LYS A 59 29.11 2.30 -17.13
C LYS A 59 29.88 2.56 -15.82
N TYR A 60 30.56 1.55 -15.29
CA TYR A 60 31.30 1.65 -14.05
C TYR A 60 32.75 2.11 -14.24
N ILE A 61 33.25 2.15 -15.46
CA ILE A 61 34.59 2.62 -15.73
C ILE A 61 34.71 4.10 -15.40
N SER A 62 35.79 4.49 -14.73
CA SER A 62 36.12 5.90 -14.51
C SER A 62 36.32 6.62 -15.84
N LYS A 63 35.50 7.66 -16.07
CA LYS A 63 35.61 8.49 -17.30
C LYS A 63 36.98 9.14 -17.41
N LYS A 64 37.51 9.64 -16.29
CA LYS A 64 38.84 10.22 -16.24
C LYS A 64 39.88 9.20 -16.70
N ARG A 65 39.83 7.96 -16.16
CA ARG A 65 40.81 6.94 -16.56
C ARG A 65 40.66 6.53 -18.02
N SER A 66 39.44 6.37 -18.49
CA SER A 66 39.18 6.03 -19.90
C SER A 66 39.65 7.08 -20.90
N GLU A 67 39.65 8.36 -20.52
CA GLU A 67 40.18 9.46 -21.35
C GLU A 67 41.69 9.52 -21.37
N GLU A 68 42.36 9.20 -20.22
CA GLU A 68 43.81 9.18 -20.08
C GLU A 68 44.50 8.01 -20.81
N LEU A 69 43.79 6.90 -21.03
CA LEU A 69 44.34 5.72 -21.71
C LEU A 69 44.68 6.03 -23.18
N PHE A 70 45.82 5.59 -23.59
CA PHE A 70 46.19 5.55 -25.01
C PHE A 70 45.51 4.40 -25.76
N ALA A 71 45.50 4.43 -27.05
CA ALA A 71 44.99 3.35 -27.89
C ALA A 71 45.78 2.05 -27.63
N ASN A 72 45.07 0.93 -27.48
CA ASN A 72 45.58 -0.40 -27.11
C ASN A 72 46.15 -0.51 -25.65
N GLU A 73 45.96 0.51 -24.84
CA GLU A 73 46.25 0.42 -23.39
C GLU A 73 45.10 -0.17 -22.64
N SER A 74 45.41 -0.97 -21.62
CA SER A 74 44.43 -1.63 -20.76
C SER A 74 44.60 -1.17 -19.32
N ASP A 75 43.52 -1.20 -18.57
CA ASP A 75 43.53 -1.00 -17.12
C ASP A 75 42.37 -1.74 -16.47
N ASP A 76 42.27 -1.66 -15.16
CA ASP A 76 41.34 -2.42 -14.36
C ASP A 76 40.31 -1.54 -13.66
N VAL A 77 39.08 -2.06 -13.56
CA VAL A 77 38.12 -1.66 -12.54
C VAL A 77 38.13 -2.73 -11.48
N ARG A 78 38.47 -2.36 -10.26
CA ARG A 78 38.58 -3.28 -9.13
C ARG A 78 37.77 -2.77 -7.93
N VAL A 79 37.03 -3.67 -7.31
CA VAL A 79 36.42 -3.45 -6.00
C VAL A 79 36.75 -4.65 -5.13
N ALA A 80 37.31 -4.40 -3.94
CA ALA A 80 37.61 -5.42 -2.98
C ALA A 80 37.12 -5.07 -1.58
N MET A 81 36.73 -6.08 -0.83
CA MET A 81 36.26 -5.97 0.55
C MET A 81 36.93 -7.01 1.43
N THR A 82 37.71 -6.52 2.39
CA THR A 82 38.33 -7.39 3.41
C THR A 82 37.46 -7.38 4.65
N TYR A 83 37.07 -8.55 5.10
CA TYR A 83 36.17 -8.75 6.23
C TYR A 83 36.60 -9.94 7.10
N GLU A 84 36.16 -9.90 8.35
CA GLU A 84 36.27 -11.02 9.28
C GLU A 84 34.95 -11.76 9.38
N HIS A 85 34.98 -13.08 9.26
CA HIS A 85 33.83 -13.94 9.48
C HIS A 85 34.26 -15.22 10.23
N LYS A 86 33.63 -15.49 11.37
CA LYS A 86 33.95 -16.64 12.25
C LYS A 86 35.43 -16.73 12.63
N GLY A 87 36.05 -15.56 12.88
CA GLY A 87 37.48 -15.48 13.25
C GLY A 87 38.48 -15.64 12.09
N LEU A 88 37.99 -15.73 10.85
CA LEU A 88 38.82 -15.82 9.65
C LEU A 88 38.79 -14.53 8.86
N MET A 89 39.97 -14.03 8.49
CA MET A 89 40.07 -12.89 7.57
C MET A 89 39.89 -13.35 6.14
N LYS A 90 39.00 -12.70 5.43
CA LYS A 90 38.69 -13.00 4.04
C LYS A 90 38.65 -11.73 3.20
N THR A 91 39.01 -11.85 1.92
CA THR A 91 38.92 -10.75 0.95
C THR A 91 38.12 -11.22 -0.24
N LEU A 92 36.97 -10.57 -0.45
CA LEU A 92 36.16 -10.70 -1.66
C LEU A 92 36.61 -9.64 -2.65
N GLU A 93 36.93 -10.04 -3.87
CA GLU A 93 37.47 -9.15 -4.89
C GLU A 93 36.80 -9.42 -6.24
N LYS A 94 36.45 -8.34 -6.90
CA LYS A 94 35.86 -8.36 -8.25
C LYS A 94 36.61 -7.39 -9.14
N ILE A 95 37.13 -7.91 -10.27
CA ILE A 95 37.92 -7.15 -11.22
C ILE A 95 37.39 -7.39 -12.61
N PHE A 96 37.34 -6.36 -13.44
CA PHE A 96 37.33 -6.54 -14.89
C PHE A 96 38.35 -5.65 -15.57
N HIS A 97 39.01 -6.23 -16.58
CA HIS A 97 39.97 -5.54 -17.40
C HIS A 97 39.29 -4.88 -18.57
N PHE A 98 39.61 -3.65 -18.85
CA PHE A 98 39.09 -2.92 -20.00
C PHE A 98 40.26 -2.39 -20.86
N THR A 99 40.03 -2.39 -22.17
CA THR A 99 41.03 -1.97 -23.16
C THR A 99 40.40 -0.91 -24.04
N LYS A 100 41.18 0.14 -24.36
CA LYS A 100 40.78 1.18 -25.31
C LYS A 100 41.30 0.78 -26.70
N SER A 101 40.40 0.56 -27.63
CA SER A 101 40.72 0.20 -29.02
C SER A 101 41.22 1.39 -29.80
N LEU A 102 41.80 1.13 -31.00
CA LEU A 102 42.33 2.17 -31.93
C LEU A 102 41.25 3.15 -32.37
N ASP A 103 39.98 2.73 -32.45
CA ASP A 103 38.83 3.59 -32.80
C ASP A 103 38.31 4.39 -31.59
N GLY A 104 38.97 4.28 -30.44
CA GLY A 104 38.56 4.96 -29.20
C GLY A 104 37.46 4.26 -28.43
N SER A 105 36.89 3.14 -28.90
CA SER A 105 35.92 2.34 -28.17
C SER A 105 36.57 1.63 -27.02
N ILE A 106 35.77 1.35 -25.95
CA ILE A 106 36.24 0.61 -24.79
C ILE A 106 35.54 -0.73 -24.72
N GLY A 107 36.30 -1.79 -24.60
CA GLY A 107 35.82 -3.17 -24.43
C GLY A 107 36.29 -3.77 -23.12
N ILE A 108 35.50 -4.68 -22.55
CA ILE A 108 35.93 -5.52 -21.42
C ILE A 108 36.55 -6.76 -21.98
N SER A 109 37.79 -7.05 -21.56
CA SER A 109 38.61 -8.18 -22.07
C SER A 109 38.65 -9.37 -21.13
N ASN A 110 38.61 -9.17 -19.84
CA ASN A 110 38.71 -10.25 -18.85
C ASN A 110 37.92 -9.91 -17.58
N TYR A 111 37.58 -10.91 -16.80
CA TYR A 111 36.82 -10.80 -15.55
C TYR A 111 37.33 -11.78 -14.51
N SER A 112 37.45 -11.34 -13.28
CA SER A 112 37.81 -12.16 -12.12
C SER A 112 36.88 -11.84 -10.94
N PHE A 113 36.38 -12.89 -10.30
CA PHE A 113 35.62 -12.79 -9.06
C PHE A 113 36.11 -13.85 -8.09
N THR A 114 36.83 -13.43 -7.06
CA THR A 114 37.54 -14.32 -6.16
C THR A 114 37.29 -14.04 -4.69
N LEU A 115 37.29 -15.09 -3.89
CA LEU A 115 37.27 -15.05 -2.44
C LEU A 115 38.58 -15.62 -1.94
N THR A 116 39.38 -14.80 -1.29
CA THR A 116 40.64 -15.22 -0.65
C THR A 116 40.41 -15.37 0.85
N GLU A 117 40.76 -16.53 1.39
CA GLU A 117 40.71 -16.83 2.82
C GLU A 117 42.15 -16.91 3.35
N LEU A 118 42.41 -16.23 4.48
CA LEU A 118 43.68 -16.31 5.21
C LEU A 118 43.51 -17.24 6.42
N ASN A 119 44.13 -18.38 6.38
CA ASN A 119 44.19 -19.34 7.49
C ASN A 119 45.64 -19.42 8.03
N GLY A 120 45.95 -18.55 8.98
CA GLY A 120 47.32 -18.35 9.45
C GLY A 120 48.23 -17.77 8.35
N VAL A 121 49.16 -18.56 7.85
CA VAL A 121 50.09 -18.16 6.76
C VAL A 121 49.58 -18.61 5.38
N GLU A 122 48.62 -19.52 5.34
CA GLU A 122 48.11 -20.10 4.10
C GLU A 122 47.02 -19.21 3.48
N ARG A 123 47.21 -18.90 2.19
CA ARG A 123 46.26 -18.13 1.38
C ARG A 123 45.53 -19.09 0.45
N ILE A 124 44.22 -19.24 0.68
CA ILE A 124 43.36 -20.10 -0.13
C ILE A 124 42.47 -19.21 -1.01
N VAL A 125 42.60 -19.33 -2.33
CA VAL A 125 41.78 -18.60 -3.30
C VAL A 125 40.65 -19.51 -3.78
N ARG A 126 39.41 -19.00 -3.72
CA ARG A 126 38.18 -19.67 -4.14
C ARG A 126 37.40 -18.79 -5.09
N ASP A 127 36.37 -19.36 -5.71
CA ASP A 127 35.39 -18.59 -6.48
C ASP A 127 34.60 -17.63 -5.55
N GLY A 128 34.43 -16.40 -6.00
CA GLY A 128 33.71 -15.36 -5.25
C GLY A 128 32.26 -15.70 -4.92
N ILE A 129 31.60 -16.57 -5.70
CA ILE A 129 30.23 -17.05 -5.44
C ILE A 129 30.13 -17.69 -4.04
N ARG A 130 31.21 -18.26 -3.51
CA ARG A 130 31.20 -18.82 -2.15
C ARG A 130 30.98 -17.82 -1.04
N PHE A 131 31.09 -16.53 -1.31
CA PHE A 131 30.71 -15.47 -0.39
C PHE A 131 29.22 -15.54 0.04
N GLU A 132 28.36 -16.12 -0.81
CA GLU A 132 26.93 -16.35 -0.46
C GLU A 132 26.76 -17.20 0.82
N SER A 133 27.74 -18.05 1.18
CA SER A 133 27.71 -18.81 2.43
C SER A 133 28.04 -17.96 3.66
N ASP A 134 28.78 -16.86 3.51
CA ASP A 134 29.16 -15.97 4.61
C ASP A 134 28.12 -14.81 4.78
N PHE A 135 27.59 -14.32 3.65
CA PHE A 135 26.64 -13.21 3.64
C PHE A 135 25.68 -13.36 2.46
N SER A 136 24.63 -14.16 2.67
CA SER A 136 23.69 -14.52 1.63
C SER A 136 22.92 -13.31 1.08
N SER A 137 22.47 -13.42 -0.18
CA SER A 137 21.61 -12.42 -0.82
C SER A 137 20.34 -12.15 0.00
N GLN A 138 19.85 -13.14 0.73
CA GLN A 138 18.71 -13.02 1.64
C GLN A 138 19.04 -12.13 2.85
N LEU A 139 20.21 -12.29 3.48
CA LEU A 139 20.65 -11.45 4.60
C LEU A 139 20.93 -10.00 4.15
N ARG A 140 21.46 -9.81 2.93
CA ARG A 140 21.76 -8.48 2.38
C ARG A 140 20.53 -7.58 2.31
N LYS A 141 19.32 -8.14 2.13
CA LYS A 141 18.06 -7.38 2.16
C LYS A 141 17.78 -6.70 3.51
N TYR A 142 18.34 -7.23 4.60
CA TYR A 142 18.20 -6.69 5.95
C TYR A 142 19.43 -5.92 6.43
N SER A 143 20.37 -5.68 5.54
CA SER A 143 21.67 -5.10 5.82
C SER A 143 22.00 -3.88 4.97
N MET A 144 21.52 -3.81 3.73
CA MET A 144 21.90 -2.80 2.75
C MET A 144 20.69 -2.03 2.26
N PHE A 145 20.69 -0.70 2.43
CA PHE A 145 19.56 0.16 2.18
C PHE A 145 19.97 1.40 1.37
N LYS A 146 19.40 1.55 0.18
CA LYS A 146 19.64 2.68 -0.72
C LYS A 146 18.49 3.70 -0.58
N GLY A 147 18.66 4.66 0.30
CA GLY A 147 17.64 5.65 0.60
C GLY A 147 16.49 5.13 1.47
N GLU A 148 15.49 5.99 1.68
CA GLU A 148 14.35 5.69 2.56
C GLU A 148 13.36 4.67 1.97
N SER A 149 13.33 4.51 0.64
CA SER A 149 12.42 3.56 -0.03
C SER A 149 12.71 2.10 0.32
N ASP A 150 13.97 1.75 0.54
CA ASP A 150 14.41 0.38 0.76
C ASP A 150 14.24 -0.09 2.22
N LEU A 151 13.89 0.82 3.12
CA LEU A 151 13.71 0.51 4.55
C LEU A 151 12.52 -0.42 4.82
N ASP A 152 11.55 -0.47 3.91
CA ASP A 152 10.39 -1.35 4.04
C ASP A 152 10.71 -2.76 3.52
N VAL A 153 11.25 -3.60 4.39
CA VAL A 153 11.67 -4.97 4.07
C VAL A 153 10.49 -5.92 3.78
N PHE A 154 9.26 -5.47 3.96
CA PHE A 154 8.05 -6.27 3.73
C PHE A 154 7.37 -6.03 2.37
N GLN A 155 7.93 -5.20 1.50
CA GLN A 155 7.30 -4.83 0.21
C GLN A 155 7.13 -6.00 -0.76
N THR A 156 7.99 -7.04 -0.66
CA THR A 156 7.96 -8.17 -1.60
C THR A 156 7.04 -9.29 -1.13
N SER A 157 6.47 -10.04 -2.07
CA SER A 157 5.78 -11.28 -1.76
C SER A 157 6.70 -12.24 -1.01
N ASN A 158 6.16 -12.99 -0.06
CA ASN A 158 6.91 -13.91 0.82
C ASN A 158 7.97 -13.23 1.73
N ALA A 159 7.94 -11.91 1.89
CA ALA A 159 8.94 -11.20 2.69
C ALA A 159 8.98 -11.67 4.16
N LEU A 160 7.80 -11.91 4.75
CA LEU A 160 7.71 -12.43 6.11
C LEU A 160 8.26 -13.85 6.24
N LYS A 161 7.99 -14.71 5.24
CA LYS A 161 8.57 -16.05 5.16
C LYS A 161 10.10 -15.98 5.08
N GLN A 162 10.63 -15.15 4.19
CA GLN A 162 12.07 -14.95 4.03
C GLN A 162 12.74 -14.44 5.32
N LEU A 163 12.06 -13.53 6.05
CA LEU A 163 12.53 -13.06 7.35
C LEU A 163 12.60 -14.19 8.37
N VAL A 164 11.55 -14.97 8.47
CA VAL A 164 11.47 -16.10 9.41
C VAL A 164 12.50 -17.17 9.07
N GLU A 165 12.71 -17.49 7.80
CA GLU A 165 13.73 -18.43 7.32
C GLU A 165 15.15 -17.92 7.57
N ALA A 166 15.39 -16.60 7.43
CA ALA A 166 16.70 -16.00 7.65
C ALA A 166 17.10 -15.95 9.13
N PHE A 167 16.13 -15.73 10.04
CA PHE A 167 16.41 -15.44 11.46
C PHE A 167 15.78 -16.43 12.45
N SER A 168 15.27 -17.57 11.98
CA SER A 168 14.80 -18.65 12.85
C SER A 168 15.15 -20.01 12.26
N ASP A 169 15.14 -21.05 13.11
CA ASP A 169 15.39 -22.45 12.74
C ASP A 169 14.23 -23.08 11.93
N VAL A 170 13.27 -22.28 11.47
CA VAL A 170 12.07 -22.75 10.73
C VAL A 170 12.44 -23.47 9.43
N LYS A 171 13.54 -23.11 8.81
CA LYS A 171 14.05 -23.77 7.61
C LYS A 171 14.30 -25.26 7.81
N ASP A 172 14.85 -25.64 8.95
CA ASP A 172 15.13 -27.04 9.28
C ASP A 172 13.82 -27.84 9.53
N PHE A 173 12.79 -27.17 10.06
CA PHE A 173 11.48 -27.79 10.25
C PHE A 173 10.81 -28.21 8.94
N GLU A 174 10.98 -27.48 7.83
CA GLU A 174 10.41 -27.85 6.53
C GLU A 174 11.04 -29.12 5.97
N ALA A 175 12.36 -29.26 6.11
CA ALA A 175 13.04 -30.47 5.69
C ALA A 175 12.59 -31.70 6.50
N TYR A 176 12.50 -31.57 7.82
CA TYR A 176 12.02 -32.65 8.69
C TYR A 176 10.56 -33.00 8.39
N PHE A 177 9.69 -32.01 8.11
CA PHE A 177 8.30 -32.25 7.75
C PHE A 177 8.16 -33.09 6.48
N GLY A 178 8.93 -32.79 5.42
CA GLY A 178 8.95 -33.61 4.19
C GLY A 178 9.39 -35.05 4.45
N PHE A 179 10.36 -35.28 5.33
CA PHE A 179 10.75 -36.64 5.75
C PHE A 179 9.63 -37.36 6.52
N MET A 180 8.89 -36.65 7.38
CA MET A 180 7.79 -37.20 8.14
C MET A 180 6.62 -37.59 7.24
N GLU A 181 6.24 -36.75 6.26
CA GLU A 181 5.21 -37.08 5.28
C GLU A 181 5.54 -38.35 4.48
N TYR A 182 6.79 -38.46 4.02
CA TYR A 182 7.25 -39.68 3.32
C TYR A 182 7.21 -40.92 4.22
N ALA A 183 7.68 -40.80 5.48
CA ALA A 183 7.64 -41.90 6.43
C ALA A 183 6.21 -42.32 6.80
N MET A 184 5.29 -41.35 6.93
CA MET A 184 3.87 -41.59 7.17
C MET A 184 3.22 -42.35 6.02
N GLU A 185 3.46 -41.92 4.77
CA GLU A 185 2.93 -42.59 3.58
C GLU A 185 3.40 -44.06 3.51
N LYS A 186 4.68 -44.33 3.83
CA LYS A 186 5.20 -45.70 3.90
C LYS A 186 4.59 -46.52 5.01
N ALA A 187 4.41 -45.95 6.22
CA ALA A 187 3.78 -46.63 7.34
C ALA A 187 2.30 -46.94 7.06
N ASP A 188 1.58 -46.03 6.42
CA ASP A 188 0.18 -46.24 6.03
C ASP A 188 0.06 -47.35 4.96
N LYS A 189 0.90 -47.37 3.93
CA LYS A 189 0.93 -48.47 2.95
C LYS A 189 1.26 -49.81 3.59
N ALA A 190 2.19 -49.87 4.53
CA ALA A 190 2.55 -51.09 5.28
C ALA A 190 1.39 -51.57 6.16
N ARG A 191 0.72 -50.66 6.90
CA ARG A 191 -0.49 -50.90 7.65
C ARG A 191 -1.60 -51.52 6.78
N ASP A 192 -1.89 -50.91 5.65
CA ASP A 192 -2.94 -51.33 4.74
C ASP A 192 -2.69 -52.73 4.16
N ASN A 193 -1.45 -53.04 3.85
CA ASN A 193 -1.04 -54.38 3.41
C ASN A 193 -1.21 -55.43 4.52
N ALA A 194 -0.82 -55.11 5.78
CA ALA A 194 -0.97 -55.99 6.91
C ALA A 194 -2.45 -56.22 7.31
N GLN A 195 -3.28 -55.17 7.21
CA GLN A 195 -4.74 -55.24 7.50
C GLN A 195 -5.54 -56.10 6.50
N ARG A 196 -5.09 -56.18 5.22
CA ARG A 196 -5.72 -57.08 4.22
C ARG A 196 -5.66 -58.55 4.62
N LEU A 197 -4.79 -58.92 5.55
CA LEU A 197 -4.58 -60.29 6.03
C LEU A 197 -5.45 -60.65 7.25
N ASP A 198 -6.10 -59.64 7.90
CA ASP A 198 -6.88 -59.81 9.11
C ASP A 198 -8.39 -59.88 8.78
N LYS A 199 -8.99 -61.09 8.86
CA LYS A 199 -10.41 -61.34 8.51
C LYS A 199 -11.42 -61.06 9.69
N LYS A 200 -10.94 -60.89 10.90
CA LYS A 200 -11.80 -60.86 12.12
C LYS A 200 -12.54 -59.56 12.38
N ASN A 201 -11.99 -58.41 11.91
CA ASN A 201 -12.54 -57.07 12.15
C ASN A 201 -12.75 -56.28 10.85
N ALA A 202 -12.85 -56.94 9.66
CA ALA A 202 -12.81 -56.34 8.36
C ALA A 202 -13.83 -55.21 8.12
N ASP A 203 -15.05 -55.33 8.63
CA ASP A 203 -16.12 -54.33 8.43
C ASP A 203 -15.93 -53.11 9.31
N THR A 204 -15.50 -53.28 10.56
CA THR A 204 -15.21 -52.17 11.48
C THR A 204 -14.01 -51.37 11.00
N ILE A 205 -12.96 -52.06 10.52
CA ILE A 205 -11.77 -51.45 9.92
C ILE A 205 -12.14 -50.66 8.64
N ARG A 206 -13.03 -51.23 7.81
CA ARG A 206 -13.51 -50.58 6.60
C ARG A 206 -14.27 -49.26 6.91
N ASN A 207 -15.12 -49.29 7.90
CA ASN A 207 -15.89 -48.13 8.35
C ASN A 207 -14.97 -47.04 8.93
N LEU A 208 -14.04 -47.41 9.81
CA LEU A 208 -13.07 -46.45 10.35
C LEU A 208 -12.16 -45.83 9.27
N LYS A 209 -11.73 -46.64 8.27
CA LYS A 209 -10.96 -46.10 7.11
C LYS A 209 -11.76 -45.08 6.32
N ARG A 210 -13.06 -45.35 6.09
CA ARG A 210 -13.93 -44.38 5.38
C ARG A 210 -14.07 -43.09 6.19
N THR A 211 -14.18 -43.18 7.51
CA THR A 211 -14.23 -42.02 8.40
C THR A 211 -12.91 -41.24 8.31
N ILE A 212 -11.77 -41.91 8.39
CA ILE A 212 -10.44 -41.27 8.25
C ILE A 212 -10.28 -40.57 6.90
N GLU A 213 -10.65 -41.25 5.81
CA GLU A 213 -10.62 -40.67 4.46
C GLU A 213 -11.55 -39.46 4.35
N HIS A 214 -12.75 -39.54 4.91
CA HIS A 214 -13.72 -38.45 4.94
C HIS A 214 -13.18 -37.25 5.72
N GLU A 215 -12.74 -37.46 6.96
CA GLU A 215 -12.24 -36.38 7.83
C GLU A 215 -10.97 -35.75 7.24
N THR A 216 -10.08 -36.52 6.64
CA THR A 216 -8.89 -36.02 5.93
C THR A 216 -9.25 -35.17 4.72
N GLY A 217 -10.26 -35.61 3.95
CA GLY A 217 -10.81 -34.85 2.83
C GLY A 217 -11.40 -33.51 3.29
N MET A 218 -12.22 -33.54 4.34
CA MET A 218 -12.83 -32.35 4.93
C MET A 218 -11.78 -31.35 5.45
N LEU A 219 -10.73 -31.82 6.10
CA LEU A 219 -9.61 -30.99 6.56
C LEU A 219 -8.90 -30.31 5.39
N SER A 220 -8.62 -31.04 4.30
CA SER A 220 -8.00 -30.48 3.10
C SER A 220 -8.87 -29.40 2.46
N ASP A 221 -10.18 -29.64 2.35
CA ASP A 221 -11.10 -28.66 1.77
C ASP A 221 -11.24 -27.41 2.64
N ILE A 222 -11.32 -27.58 3.95
CA ILE A 222 -11.35 -26.45 4.91
C ILE A 222 -10.06 -25.63 4.84
N GLU A 223 -8.89 -26.27 4.77
CA GLU A 223 -7.61 -25.55 4.64
C GLU A 223 -7.54 -24.76 3.32
N ARG A 224 -8.05 -25.33 2.23
CA ARG A 224 -8.14 -24.63 0.92
C ARG A 224 -9.09 -23.43 1.00
N GLU A 225 -10.25 -23.59 1.65
CA GLU A 225 -11.22 -22.51 1.82
C GLU A 225 -10.66 -21.39 2.71
N ILE A 226 -9.98 -21.73 3.81
CA ILE A 226 -9.28 -20.74 4.66
C ILE A 226 -8.29 -19.93 3.85
N LYS A 227 -7.41 -20.58 3.08
CA LYS A 227 -6.43 -19.92 2.23
C LYS A 227 -7.06 -18.98 1.20
N THR A 228 -8.19 -19.41 0.61
CA THR A 228 -8.94 -18.57 -0.34
C THR A 228 -9.50 -17.33 0.36
N LYS A 229 -10.10 -17.49 1.54
CA LYS A 229 -10.68 -16.37 2.29
C LYS A 229 -9.62 -15.42 2.86
N GLU A 230 -8.47 -15.92 3.24
CA GLU A 230 -7.32 -15.10 3.62
C GLU A 230 -6.83 -14.26 2.43
N SER A 231 -6.77 -14.84 1.23
CA SER A 231 -6.44 -14.09 0.01
C SER A 231 -7.48 -13.02 -0.32
N GLU A 232 -8.77 -13.34 -0.19
CA GLU A 232 -9.86 -12.36 -0.39
C GLU A 232 -9.75 -11.19 0.60
N ALA A 233 -9.55 -11.46 1.88
CA ALA A 233 -9.42 -10.44 2.93
C ALA A 233 -8.23 -9.52 2.66
N THR A 234 -7.10 -10.07 2.23
CA THR A 234 -5.90 -9.29 1.86
C THR A 234 -6.13 -8.43 0.63
N ASN A 235 -6.79 -8.97 -0.41
CA ASN A 235 -7.13 -8.20 -1.60
C ASN A 235 -8.01 -6.98 -1.26
N PHE A 236 -9.02 -7.14 -0.39
CA PHE A 236 -9.82 -6.02 0.06
C PHE A 236 -9.03 -5.02 0.90
N GLU A 237 -8.07 -5.48 1.69
CA GLU A 237 -7.18 -4.61 2.44
C GLU A 237 -6.28 -3.76 1.52
N ASP A 238 -5.72 -4.35 0.47
CA ASP A 238 -4.90 -3.62 -0.50
C ASP A 238 -5.73 -2.61 -1.31
N LEU A 239 -6.98 -2.95 -1.66
CA LEU A 239 -7.91 -2.01 -2.29
C LEU A 239 -8.24 -0.84 -1.36
N LEU A 240 -8.48 -1.10 -0.08
CA LEU A 240 -8.71 -0.06 0.93
C LEU A 240 -7.49 0.86 1.10
N LYS A 241 -6.29 0.30 1.11
CA LYS A 241 -5.03 1.05 1.22
C LYS A 241 -4.82 2.02 0.05
N ASN A 242 -5.13 1.57 -1.18
CA ASN A 242 -4.97 2.39 -2.38
C ASN A 242 -5.94 3.60 -2.41
N LEU A 243 -7.11 3.48 -1.77
CA LEU A 243 -8.11 4.55 -1.72
C LEU A 243 -7.98 5.50 -0.52
N GLU A 244 -7.09 5.23 0.38
CA GLU A 244 -7.00 5.92 1.66
C GLU A 244 -6.68 7.41 1.53
N LYS A 245 -5.85 7.80 0.56
CA LYS A 245 -5.52 9.20 0.26
C LYS A 245 -6.75 10.02 -0.16
N SER A 246 -7.74 9.38 -0.76
CA SER A 246 -8.97 10.03 -1.22
C SER A 246 -10.14 9.91 -0.24
N LYS A 247 -10.04 9.09 0.79
CA LYS A 247 -11.13 8.77 1.73
C LYS A 247 -11.62 9.99 2.52
N GLU A 248 -10.71 10.78 3.05
CA GLU A 248 -11.06 11.98 3.81
C GLU A 248 -11.73 13.02 2.92
N ALA A 249 -11.17 13.29 1.75
CA ALA A 249 -11.76 14.17 0.75
C ALA A 249 -13.14 13.66 0.29
N SER A 250 -13.30 12.35 0.08
CA SER A 250 -14.58 11.73 -0.29
C SER A 250 -15.64 11.88 0.81
N ASN A 251 -15.27 11.66 2.07
CA ASN A 251 -16.18 11.84 3.21
C ASN A 251 -16.68 13.29 3.32
N ILE A 252 -15.75 14.25 3.20
CA ILE A 252 -16.10 15.68 3.27
C ILE A 252 -16.96 16.05 2.06
N LEU A 253 -16.66 15.55 0.86
CA LEU A 253 -17.43 15.81 -0.36
C LEU A 253 -18.87 15.29 -0.27
N VAL A 254 -19.07 14.07 0.26
CA VAL A 254 -20.41 13.52 0.50
C VAL A 254 -21.21 14.40 1.48
N ALA A 255 -20.56 14.86 2.56
CA ALA A 255 -21.21 15.74 3.52
C ALA A 255 -21.58 17.10 2.90
N VAL A 256 -20.70 17.70 2.10
CA VAL A 256 -20.94 18.95 1.36
C VAL A 256 -22.08 18.77 0.36
N ASN A 257 -22.07 17.72 -0.44
CA ASN A 257 -23.14 17.45 -1.40
C ASN A 257 -24.50 17.26 -0.71
N ARG A 258 -24.54 16.59 0.45
CA ARG A 258 -25.76 16.46 1.25
C ARG A 258 -26.27 17.83 1.73
N ARG A 259 -25.38 18.73 2.17
CA ARG A 259 -25.77 20.10 2.57
C ARG A 259 -26.27 20.91 1.39
N ILE A 260 -25.60 20.82 0.23
CA ILE A 260 -26.03 21.46 -1.01
C ILE A 260 -27.45 21.01 -1.38
N ASN A 261 -27.73 19.71 -1.38
CA ASN A 261 -29.05 19.18 -1.73
C ASN A 261 -30.12 19.65 -0.73
N ASN A 262 -29.86 19.63 0.57
CA ASN A 262 -30.77 20.14 1.59
C ASN A 262 -31.05 21.63 1.42
N LEU A 263 -30.07 22.45 1.06
CA LEU A 263 -30.26 23.87 0.79
C LEU A 263 -31.04 24.11 -0.48
N LYS A 264 -30.85 23.34 -1.53
CA LYS A 264 -31.62 23.38 -2.77
C LYS A 264 -33.09 23.04 -2.52
N ASP A 265 -33.37 21.97 -1.77
CA ASP A 265 -34.74 21.58 -1.40
C ASP A 265 -35.43 22.68 -0.60
N LYS A 266 -34.70 23.26 0.37
CA LYS A 266 -35.21 24.37 1.17
C LYS A 266 -35.48 25.61 0.32
N ARG A 267 -34.61 25.92 -0.65
CA ARG A 267 -34.80 27.00 -1.63
C ARG A 267 -36.08 26.80 -2.44
N ILE A 268 -36.26 25.59 -2.98
CA ILE A 268 -37.42 25.20 -3.77
C ILE A 268 -38.70 25.36 -2.95
N GLN A 269 -38.74 24.87 -1.71
CA GLN A 269 -39.88 25.01 -0.80
C GLN A 269 -40.19 26.48 -0.50
N THR A 270 -39.18 27.30 -0.25
CA THR A 270 -39.37 28.73 0.03
C THR A 270 -39.90 29.47 -1.20
N GLN A 271 -39.42 29.09 -2.38
CA GLN A 271 -39.87 29.63 -3.67
C GLN A 271 -41.34 29.24 -3.96
N ALA A 272 -41.73 27.99 -3.66
CA ALA A 272 -43.12 27.53 -3.79
C ALA A 272 -44.05 28.36 -2.92
N ARG A 273 -43.67 28.60 -1.66
CA ARG A 273 -44.45 29.44 -0.73
C ARG A 273 -44.60 30.86 -1.24
N LEU A 274 -43.58 31.41 -1.90
CA LEU A 274 -43.67 32.72 -2.53
C LEU A 274 -44.70 32.72 -3.68
N SER A 275 -44.69 31.65 -4.51
CA SER A 275 -45.65 31.50 -5.61
C SER A 275 -47.10 31.38 -5.12
N GLU A 276 -47.32 30.51 -4.09
CA GLU A 276 -48.65 30.33 -3.50
C GLU A 276 -49.20 31.64 -2.93
N ASN A 277 -48.36 32.42 -2.29
CA ASN A 277 -48.77 33.65 -1.67
C ASN A 277 -49.26 34.72 -2.69
N TYR A 278 -48.66 34.74 -3.88
CA TYR A 278 -49.14 35.58 -4.98
C TYR A 278 -50.46 35.07 -5.59
N THR A 279 -50.77 33.78 -5.49
CA THR A 279 -51.93 33.16 -6.10
C THR A 279 -53.22 33.36 -5.29
N ILE A 280 -53.12 33.29 -3.96
CA ILE A 280 -54.30 33.07 -3.13
C ILE A 280 -54.91 34.37 -2.57
N ASN A 281 -54.10 35.32 -2.14
CA ASN A 281 -54.61 36.38 -1.25
C ASN A 281 -54.86 37.72 -1.89
N LEU A 282 -54.46 37.97 -3.11
CA LEU A 282 -54.61 39.23 -3.77
C LEU A 282 -55.90 39.28 -4.66
N LEU A 283 -56.47 38.09 -4.90
CA LEU A 283 -57.37 37.94 -6.01
C LEU A 283 -58.77 37.46 -5.63
N ASP A 284 -58.98 37.04 -4.37
CA ASP A 284 -60.27 36.54 -3.91
C ASP A 284 -61.25 37.66 -3.44
N ASP A 285 -60.70 38.81 -3.14
CA ASP A 285 -61.54 39.96 -2.75
C ASP A 285 -61.70 40.92 -3.92
N MET A 286 -62.94 41.24 -4.25
CA MET A 286 -63.25 42.29 -5.22
C MET A 286 -62.95 43.66 -4.62
N TRP A 287 -62.10 44.42 -5.23
CA TRP A 287 -61.79 45.78 -4.84
C TRP A 287 -61.75 46.73 -6.03
N ILE A 288 -62.26 47.84 -5.76
CA ILE A 288 -62.37 48.91 -6.71
C ILE A 288 -61.49 50.05 -6.27
N LEU A 289 -61.01 50.72 -7.19
CA LEU A 289 -59.90 51.59 -7.04
C LEU A 289 -60.21 52.98 -7.48
N MET A 290 -60.71 53.83 -6.58
CA MET A 290 -60.58 55.25 -6.79
C MET A 290 -59.17 55.74 -6.42
N GLY A 291 -58.49 56.44 -7.33
CA GLY A 291 -57.09 56.75 -7.19
C GLY A 291 -56.19 55.58 -7.64
N PHE A 292 -56.72 54.73 -8.45
CA PHE A 292 -56.24 53.43 -8.80
C PHE A 292 -55.00 53.40 -9.70
N ALA A 293 -54.69 54.50 -10.39
CA ALA A 293 -53.57 54.50 -11.35
C ALA A 293 -52.31 54.11 -10.74
N ASP A 294 -51.91 54.65 -9.58
CA ASP A 294 -50.67 54.37 -8.90
C ASP A 294 -50.61 52.90 -8.42
N ILE A 295 -51.75 52.40 -7.89
CA ILE A 295 -51.85 51.04 -7.37
C ILE A 295 -51.91 50.03 -8.52
N ALA A 296 -52.59 50.33 -9.59
CA ALA A 296 -52.64 49.50 -10.79
C ALA A 296 -51.28 49.44 -11.50
N GLU A 297 -50.59 50.57 -11.57
CA GLU A 297 -49.24 50.63 -12.11
C GLU A 297 -48.24 49.85 -11.23
N GLU A 298 -48.31 50.01 -9.91
CA GLU A 298 -47.51 49.24 -8.96
C GLU A 298 -47.84 47.74 -9.07
N TYR A 299 -49.09 47.36 -9.15
CA TYR A 299 -49.51 45.97 -9.33
C TYR A 299 -49.09 45.40 -10.68
N SER A 300 -49.26 46.12 -11.78
CA SER A 300 -48.78 45.72 -13.09
C SER A 300 -47.27 45.56 -13.11
N THR A 301 -46.55 46.42 -12.41
CA THR A 301 -45.08 46.31 -12.24
C THR A 301 -44.71 45.05 -11.47
N ILE A 302 -45.40 44.77 -10.35
CA ILE A 302 -45.20 43.56 -9.55
C ILE A 302 -45.47 42.30 -10.38
N VAL A 303 -46.59 42.27 -11.13
CA VAL A 303 -46.96 41.15 -12.01
C VAL A 303 -45.88 40.92 -13.08
N SER A 304 -45.39 42.01 -13.70
CA SER A 304 -44.31 41.95 -14.67
C SER A 304 -43.00 41.42 -14.05
N ASP A 305 -42.64 41.90 -12.86
CA ASP A 305 -41.42 41.48 -12.15
C ASP A 305 -41.53 40.04 -11.66
N VAL A 306 -42.72 39.59 -11.25
CA VAL A 306 -42.97 38.18 -10.93
C VAL A 306 -42.80 37.30 -12.17
N ASP A 307 -43.31 37.74 -13.33
CA ASP A 307 -43.12 36.96 -14.57
C ASP A 307 -41.67 36.89 -15.01
N LYS A 308 -40.90 37.99 -14.90
CA LYS A 308 -39.44 37.97 -15.16
C LYS A 308 -38.68 37.04 -14.20
N LYS A 309 -39.02 37.14 -12.89
CA LYS A 309 -38.45 36.27 -11.87
C LYS A 309 -38.81 34.80 -12.10
N ARG A 310 -40.07 34.54 -12.49
CA ARG A 310 -40.52 33.22 -12.89
C ARG A 310 -39.62 32.57 -13.93
N ARG A 311 -39.39 33.30 -15.02
CA ARG A 311 -38.55 32.81 -16.13
C ARG A 311 -37.11 32.51 -15.68
N LYS A 312 -36.54 33.40 -14.84
CA LYS A 312 -35.22 33.22 -14.29
C LYS A 312 -35.13 31.96 -13.41
N LEU A 313 -36.08 31.79 -12.50
CA LEU A 313 -36.15 30.65 -11.59
C LEU A 313 -36.46 29.34 -12.31
N GLU A 314 -37.25 29.41 -13.40
CA GLU A 314 -37.49 28.25 -14.26
C GLU A 314 -36.19 27.75 -14.91
N GLN A 315 -35.33 28.67 -15.38
CA GLN A 315 -34.01 28.32 -15.90
C GLN A 315 -33.11 27.75 -14.81
N GLU A 316 -33.07 28.37 -13.63
CA GLU A 316 -32.26 27.89 -12.49
C GLU A 316 -32.72 26.50 -12.00
N TYR A 317 -34.05 26.27 -11.96
CA TYR A 317 -34.64 24.97 -11.64
C TYR A 317 -34.24 23.89 -12.65
N LEU A 318 -34.33 24.21 -13.95
CA LEU A 318 -33.94 23.26 -15.00
C LEU A 318 -32.45 22.91 -14.92
N LEU A 319 -31.57 23.89 -14.61
CA LEU A 319 -30.16 23.65 -14.39
C LEU A 319 -29.93 22.78 -13.14
N THR A 320 -30.66 23.06 -12.05
CA THR A 320 -30.54 22.31 -10.79
C THR A 320 -31.06 20.88 -10.93
N ALA A 321 -32.24 20.72 -11.55
CA ALA A 321 -32.80 19.39 -11.84
C ALA A 321 -31.91 18.56 -12.79
N GLY A 322 -31.27 19.25 -13.76
CA GLY A 322 -30.28 18.61 -14.62
C GLY A 322 -29.06 18.14 -13.83
N ALA A 323 -28.53 18.96 -12.91
CA ALA A 323 -27.42 18.59 -12.04
C ALA A 323 -27.81 17.45 -11.08
N GLU A 324 -29.01 17.48 -10.48
CA GLU A 324 -29.53 16.41 -9.62
C GLU A 324 -29.71 15.08 -10.40
N LYS A 325 -30.19 15.14 -11.64
CA LYS A 325 -30.33 13.98 -12.51
C LYS A 325 -28.94 13.36 -12.78
N VAL A 326 -27.94 14.19 -13.04
CA VAL A 326 -26.55 13.74 -13.23
C VAL A 326 -26.00 13.13 -11.95
N ILE A 327 -26.20 13.76 -10.78
CA ILE A 327 -25.76 13.25 -9.48
C ILE A 327 -26.46 11.93 -9.13
N ARG A 328 -27.80 11.84 -9.32
CA ARG A 328 -28.54 10.59 -9.14
C ARG A 328 -28.07 9.52 -10.11
N LYS A 329 -27.81 9.86 -11.37
CA LYS A 329 -27.26 8.93 -12.36
C LYS A 329 -25.89 8.41 -11.94
N MET A 330 -25.05 9.27 -11.36
CA MET A 330 -23.76 8.88 -10.77
C MET A 330 -23.90 8.01 -9.52
N GLN A 331 -24.96 8.18 -8.73
CA GLN A 331 -25.26 7.39 -7.54
C GLN A 331 -25.98 6.07 -7.87
N THR A 332 -26.76 6.01 -8.98
CA THR A 332 -27.57 4.86 -9.37
C THR A 332 -26.99 4.06 -10.54
N ASP A 333 -25.90 4.53 -11.14
CA ASP A 333 -25.26 3.89 -12.30
C ASP A 333 -24.62 2.53 -12.00
N PHE A 334 -24.97 1.97 -10.86
CA PHE A 334 -24.74 0.57 -10.57
C PHE A 334 -26.04 -0.03 -9.98
N THR A 335 -26.95 -0.49 -10.82
CA THR A 335 -27.61 -1.75 -10.48
C THR A 335 -26.49 -2.78 -10.53
N PRO A 336 -25.95 -3.22 -9.39
CA PRO A 336 -24.87 -4.20 -9.43
C PRO A 336 -25.49 -5.42 -10.08
N LEU A 337 -24.88 -5.87 -11.18
CA LEU A 337 -25.05 -7.26 -11.60
C LEU A 337 -24.92 -8.10 -10.33
N PRO A 338 -25.81 -9.07 -10.11
CA PRO A 338 -25.70 -9.92 -8.92
C PRO A 338 -24.26 -10.32 -8.72
N VAL A 339 -23.78 -10.31 -7.48
CA VAL A 339 -22.35 -10.44 -7.07
C VAL A 339 -21.61 -11.62 -7.74
N HIS A 340 -22.37 -12.58 -8.28
CA HIS A 340 -21.85 -13.76 -8.98
C HIS A 340 -21.82 -13.62 -10.51
N ILE A 341 -22.21 -12.47 -11.06
CA ILE A 341 -22.17 -12.23 -12.51
C ILE A 341 -21.03 -11.26 -12.83
N PRO A 342 -20.19 -11.57 -13.82
CA PRO A 342 -19.09 -10.70 -14.24
C PRO A 342 -19.59 -9.35 -14.73
N GLY A 343 -18.78 -8.30 -14.53
CA GLY A 343 -19.10 -6.96 -15.02
C GLY A 343 -19.24 -6.89 -16.54
N GLN A 344 -19.96 -5.89 -17.03
CA GLN A 344 -20.33 -5.69 -18.44
C GLN A 344 -19.17 -5.93 -19.42
N LYS A 345 -17.98 -5.38 -19.12
CA LYS A 345 -16.79 -5.53 -19.97
C LYS A 345 -16.34 -6.99 -20.08
N ILE A 346 -16.32 -7.69 -18.95
CA ILE A 346 -15.92 -9.10 -18.90
C ILE A 346 -16.96 -9.99 -19.60
N MET A 347 -18.25 -9.67 -19.44
CA MET A 347 -19.32 -10.38 -20.17
C MET A 347 -19.23 -10.16 -21.68
N GLN A 348 -18.93 -8.94 -22.13
CA GLN A 348 -18.71 -8.66 -23.54
C GLN A 348 -17.50 -9.45 -24.08
N GLU A 349 -16.37 -9.43 -23.35
CA GLU A 349 -15.19 -10.21 -23.72
C GLU A 349 -15.44 -11.73 -23.76
N MET A 350 -16.26 -12.27 -22.83
CA MET A 350 -16.64 -13.69 -22.84
C MET A 350 -17.51 -14.07 -24.06
N LEU A 351 -18.35 -13.15 -24.51
CA LEU A 351 -19.17 -13.32 -25.72
C LEU A 351 -18.32 -13.25 -26.98
N ASP A 352 -17.33 -12.33 -27.02
CA ASP A 352 -16.46 -12.12 -28.18
C ASP A 352 -15.41 -13.23 -28.31
N GLU A 353 -14.88 -13.72 -27.17
CA GLU A 353 -13.91 -14.81 -27.12
C GLU A 353 -14.56 -16.22 -27.15
N GLU A 354 -15.87 -16.30 -27.06
CA GLU A 354 -16.65 -17.53 -27.02
C GLU A 354 -16.25 -18.51 -25.91
N VAL A 355 -15.74 -17.96 -24.79
CA VAL A 355 -15.27 -18.72 -23.61
C VAL A 355 -15.76 -18.07 -22.31
N CYS A 356 -16.32 -18.86 -21.43
CA CYS A 356 -16.66 -18.41 -20.08
C CYS A 356 -15.38 -18.25 -19.25
N LYS A 357 -14.99 -17.02 -18.96
CA LYS A 357 -13.78 -16.69 -18.14
C LYS A 357 -13.90 -17.11 -16.67
N ILE A 358 -15.11 -17.50 -16.21
CA ILE A 358 -15.32 -17.97 -14.84
C ILE A 358 -14.97 -19.45 -14.69
N CYS A 359 -15.40 -20.27 -15.65
CA CYS A 359 -15.20 -21.72 -15.55
C CYS A 359 -14.34 -22.32 -16.68
N GLY A 360 -13.84 -21.49 -17.61
CA GLY A 360 -12.97 -21.89 -18.72
C GLY A 360 -13.64 -22.73 -19.81
N ARG A 361 -14.95 -22.95 -19.72
CA ARG A 361 -15.68 -23.74 -20.74
C ARG A 361 -15.94 -22.94 -22.01
N PRO A 362 -15.85 -23.55 -23.20
CA PRO A 362 -16.20 -22.88 -24.44
C PRO A 362 -17.70 -22.54 -24.44
N ALA A 363 -18.02 -21.30 -24.73
CA ALA A 363 -19.39 -20.80 -24.91
C ALA A 363 -19.52 -20.31 -26.36
N LYS A 364 -19.56 -21.22 -27.29
CA LYS A 364 -19.64 -20.93 -28.73
C LYS A 364 -20.91 -20.15 -29.06
N LYS A 365 -20.82 -19.24 -30.01
CA LYS A 365 -21.92 -18.43 -30.51
C LYS A 365 -23.14 -19.30 -30.80
N HIS A 366 -24.32 -18.88 -30.34
CA HIS A 366 -25.59 -19.62 -30.37
C HIS A 366 -25.67 -20.89 -29.49
N SER A 367 -24.74 -21.10 -28.57
CA SER A 367 -24.93 -22.05 -27.48
C SER A 367 -25.81 -21.46 -26.37
N GLU A 368 -26.48 -22.33 -25.61
CA GLU A 368 -27.33 -21.94 -24.49
C GLU A 368 -26.60 -21.01 -23.49
N ALA A 369 -25.33 -21.27 -23.21
CA ALA A 369 -24.49 -20.47 -22.37
C ALA A 369 -24.17 -19.09 -23.00
N TRP A 370 -23.93 -19.03 -24.27
CA TRP A 370 -23.67 -17.80 -25.01
C TRP A 370 -24.93 -16.93 -25.09
N GLU A 371 -26.07 -17.51 -25.42
CA GLU A 371 -27.37 -16.80 -25.47
C GLU A 371 -27.80 -16.30 -24.11
N PHE A 372 -27.57 -17.06 -23.04
CA PHE A 372 -27.81 -16.61 -21.67
C PHE A 372 -26.97 -15.36 -21.30
N MET A 373 -25.69 -15.38 -21.64
CA MET A 373 -24.80 -14.21 -21.38
C MET A 373 -25.19 -13.02 -22.24
N LEU A 374 -25.58 -13.23 -23.50
CA LEU A 374 -26.03 -12.17 -24.38
C LEU A 374 -27.33 -11.53 -23.86
N HIS A 375 -28.31 -12.35 -23.51
CA HIS A 375 -29.59 -11.88 -22.96
C HIS A 375 -29.40 -11.06 -21.68
N ARG A 376 -28.54 -11.51 -20.78
CA ARG A 376 -28.20 -10.77 -19.56
C ARG A 376 -27.49 -9.44 -19.85
N LEU A 377 -26.63 -9.41 -20.83
CA LEU A 377 -25.95 -8.18 -21.25
C LEU A 377 -26.93 -7.19 -21.92
N GLU A 378 -27.89 -7.70 -22.67
CA GLU A 378 -28.94 -6.90 -23.30
C GLU A 378 -29.93 -6.34 -22.26
N GLU A 379 -30.39 -7.16 -21.30
CA GLU A 379 -31.21 -6.71 -20.16
C GLU A 379 -30.51 -5.57 -19.39
N TYR A 380 -29.22 -5.71 -19.16
CA TYR A 380 -28.43 -4.67 -18.50
C TYR A 380 -28.36 -3.38 -19.35
N LYS A 381 -28.12 -3.50 -20.65
CA LYS A 381 -28.08 -2.37 -21.58
C LYS A 381 -29.47 -1.70 -21.73
N GLU A 382 -30.55 -2.48 -21.67
CA GLU A 382 -31.93 -1.96 -21.70
C GLU A 382 -32.29 -1.26 -20.39
N SER A 383 -31.87 -1.78 -19.24
CA SER A 383 -32.07 -1.09 -17.95
C SER A 383 -31.36 0.26 -17.88
N LEU A 384 -30.22 0.40 -18.58
CA LEU A 384 -29.53 1.68 -18.73
C LEU A 384 -30.26 2.67 -19.66
N LYS A 385 -31.08 2.17 -20.59
CA LYS A 385 -31.87 3.01 -21.51
C LYS A 385 -33.22 3.42 -20.94
N ALA A 386 -33.78 2.64 -20.01
CA ALA A 386 -35.09 2.90 -19.42
C ALA A 386 -35.13 4.15 -18.52
N ASP A 387 -33.98 4.67 -18.10
CA ASP A 387 -33.89 5.89 -17.29
C ASP A 387 -33.74 7.19 -18.11
N GLU A 388 -33.83 7.12 -19.46
CA GLU A 388 -33.61 8.30 -20.31
C GLU A 388 -34.85 9.19 -20.55
N ASP A 389 -36.06 8.75 -20.16
CA ASP A 389 -37.29 9.42 -20.55
C ASP A 389 -38.18 9.90 -19.41
N GLU A 390 -37.69 10.16 -18.21
CA GLU A 390 -38.44 10.98 -17.26
C GLU A 390 -38.19 12.47 -17.53
N ASP A 391 -39.04 13.05 -18.37
CA ASP A 391 -39.18 14.50 -18.50
C ASP A 391 -39.38 15.12 -17.12
N ILE A 392 -38.39 15.81 -16.63
CA ILE A 392 -38.50 16.61 -15.40
C ILE A 392 -39.49 17.73 -15.68
N GLU A 393 -40.74 17.53 -15.24
CA GLU A 393 -41.70 18.62 -15.27
C GLU A 393 -41.09 19.84 -14.54
N PRO A 394 -41.15 21.01 -15.14
CA PRO A 394 -40.64 22.21 -14.50
C PRO A 394 -41.36 22.41 -13.17
N TYR A 395 -40.58 22.61 -12.12
CA TYR A 395 -41.08 22.75 -10.73
C TYR A 395 -42.15 23.84 -10.56
N TYR A 396 -42.10 24.86 -11.40
CA TYR A 396 -43.06 25.98 -11.35
C TYR A 396 -44.21 25.71 -12.27
N LYS A 397 -45.37 25.27 -11.70
CA LYS A 397 -46.68 25.36 -12.36
C LYS A 397 -47.22 26.75 -12.12
N TYR A 398 -46.96 27.66 -13.03
CA TYR A 398 -47.32 29.05 -12.91
C TYR A 398 -48.80 29.30 -13.30
N ASN A 399 -49.74 28.57 -12.69
CA ASN A 399 -51.18 28.69 -12.91
C ASN A 399 -51.71 30.03 -12.44
N TYR A 400 -51.04 30.74 -11.59
CA TYR A 400 -51.47 32.00 -11.00
C TYR A 400 -51.20 33.23 -11.87
N VAL A 401 -50.23 33.21 -12.76
CA VAL A 401 -49.91 34.37 -13.61
C VAL A 401 -51.07 34.75 -14.53
N PRO A 402 -51.73 33.79 -15.22
CA PRO A 402 -52.97 34.10 -15.97
C PRO A 402 -54.08 34.59 -15.08
N GLU A 403 -54.20 34.09 -13.84
CA GLU A 403 -55.19 34.56 -12.88
C GLU A 403 -54.93 36.00 -12.38
N LEU A 404 -53.64 36.30 -12.10
CA LEU A 404 -53.22 37.66 -11.79
C LEU A 404 -53.59 38.64 -12.92
N GLN A 405 -53.28 38.25 -14.15
CA GLN A 405 -53.59 39.02 -15.34
C GLN A 405 -55.11 39.18 -15.55
N LYS A 406 -55.90 38.12 -15.27
CA LYS A 406 -57.33 38.16 -15.40
C LYS A 406 -58.01 39.07 -14.34
N ARG A 407 -57.44 39.12 -13.15
CA ARG A 407 -57.97 39.93 -12.05
C ARG A 407 -57.48 41.37 -12.06
N ASP A 408 -56.42 41.70 -12.75
CA ASP A 408 -55.99 43.04 -13.07
C ASP A 408 -57.08 43.78 -13.82
N THR A 409 -57.89 43.09 -14.62
CA THR A 409 -59.02 43.61 -15.32
C THR A 409 -60.25 43.81 -14.47
N THR A 410 -60.43 43.16 -13.31
CA THR A 410 -61.57 43.24 -12.43
C THR A 410 -61.40 44.19 -11.23
N LEU A 411 -60.22 44.79 -11.10
CA LEU A 411 -59.88 45.66 -9.97
C LEU A 411 -60.56 46.99 -9.90
N ASN A 412 -61.47 47.25 -10.82
CA ASN A 412 -62.01 48.59 -11.00
C ASN A 412 -63.32 48.90 -10.27
N ASP A 413 -63.93 47.92 -9.55
CA ASP A 413 -65.37 48.10 -9.22
C ASP A 413 -65.77 48.30 -7.75
N ASN A 414 -65.01 48.60 -6.74
CA ASN A 414 -65.49 48.91 -5.38
C ASN A 414 -64.56 49.71 -4.44
N LEU A 415 -64.86 50.97 -4.23
CA LEU A 415 -64.06 51.94 -3.47
C LEU A 415 -64.08 51.77 -1.95
N ALA A 416 -65.04 51.07 -1.39
CA ALA A 416 -65.19 50.91 0.07
C ALA A 416 -64.15 49.93 0.71
N GLU A 417 -63.50 49.10 -0.07
CA GLU A 417 -62.52 48.11 0.42
C GLU A 417 -61.07 48.52 0.27
N ILE A 418 -60.78 49.71 -0.24
CA ILE A 418 -59.39 50.16 -0.52
C ILE A 418 -58.45 50.09 0.69
N THR A 419 -58.94 50.54 1.85
CA THR A 419 -58.11 50.56 3.05
C THR A 419 -57.80 49.18 3.57
N ARG A 420 -58.73 48.25 3.49
CA ARG A 420 -58.57 46.85 3.88
C ARG A 420 -57.68 46.09 2.93
N MET A 421 -57.83 46.35 1.64
CA MET A 421 -56.98 45.79 0.59
C MET A 421 -55.55 46.33 0.65
N ARG A 422 -55.40 47.64 0.91
CA ARG A 422 -54.08 48.26 1.07
C ARG A 422 -53.28 47.62 2.23
N HIS A 423 -53.97 47.36 3.34
CA HIS A 423 -53.39 46.69 4.47
C HIS A 423 -52.97 45.24 4.11
N LYS A 424 -53.88 44.49 3.46
CA LYS A 424 -53.63 43.12 3.00
C LYS A 424 -52.48 43.05 1.97
N ILE A 425 -52.42 44.03 1.06
CA ILE A 425 -51.25 44.14 0.11
C ILE A 425 -49.95 44.41 0.86
N GLN A 426 -49.96 45.35 1.84
CA GLN A 426 -48.75 45.66 2.62
C GLN A 426 -48.28 44.46 3.44
N GLU A 427 -49.17 43.70 4.05
CA GLU A 427 -48.83 42.45 4.77
C GLU A 427 -48.26 41.41 3.83
N THR A 428 -48.84 41.23 2.64
CA THR A 428 -48.39 40.30 1.63
C THR A 428 -46.99 40.69 1.09
N ILE A 429 -46.78 41.98 0.82
CA ILE A 429 -45.49 42.51 0.40
C ILE A 429 -44.45 42.29 1.50
N ALA A 430 -44.80 42.59 2.76
CA ALA A 430 -43.87 42.37 3.89
C ALA A 430 -43.52 40.89 4.08
N PHE A 431 -44.50 39.99 3.90
CA PHE A 431 -44.28 38.56 3.95
C PHE A 431 -43.36 38.07 2.80
N ASN A 432 -43.67 38.51 1.57
CA ASN A 432 -42.86 38.17 0.39
C ASN A 432 -41.42 38.69 0.48
N ASN A 433 -41.24 39.90 1.01
CA ASN A 433 -39.93 40.46 1.26
C ASN A 433 -39.10 39.59 2.26
N ARG A 434 -39.76 39.02 3.29
CA ARG A 434 -39.12 38.07 4.19
C ARG A 434 -38.68 36.80 3.45
N LEU A 435 -39.57 36.22 2.63
CA LEU A 435 -39.23 35.03 1.83
C LEU A 435 -38.10 35.31 0.85
N HIS A 436 -38.05 36.47 0.20
CA HIS A 436 -36.94 36.89 -0.66
C HIS A 436 -35.64 37.02 0.12
N ASN A 437 -35.67 37.57 1.33
CA ASN A 437 -34.46 37.62 2.17
C ASN A 437 -33.99 36.23 2.60
N ASP A 438 -34.92 35.30 2.87
CA ASP A 438 -34.57 33.93 3.19
C ASP A 438 -33.94 33.21 1.98
N ILE A 439 -34.48 33.43 0.77
CA ILE A 439 -33.89 32.91 -0.47
C ILE A 439 -32.46 33.45 -0.64
N ARG A 440 -32.25 34.77 -0.46
CA ARG A 440 -30.87 35.33 -0.56
C ARG A 440 -29.89 34.70 0.43
N LYS A 441 -30.34 34.44 1.68
CA LYS A 441 -29.50 33.75 2.68
C LYS A 441 -29.18 32.31 2.25
N ILE A 442 -30.17 31.60 1.71
CA ILE A 442 -29.95 30.23 1.21
C ILE A 442 -29.00 30.26 0.02
N ASP A 443 -29.13 31.21 -0.90
CA ASP A 443 -28.22 31.35 -2.05
C ASP A 443 -26.79 31.66 -1.60
N ALA A 444 -26.58 32.56 -0.65
CA ALA A 444 -25.27 32.84 -0.08
C ALA A 444 -24.62 31.59 0.59
N ASN A 445 -25.44 30.78 1.29
CA ASN A 445 -24.96 29.53 1.87
C ASN A 445 -24.62 28.48 0.79
N LEU A 446 -25.41 28.43 -0.29
CA LEU A 446 -25.12 27.56 -1.43
C LEU A 446 -23.76 27.93 -2.09
N ASP A 447 -23.52 29.23 -2.28
CA ASP A 447 -22.25 29.70 -2.83
C ASP A 447 -21.06 29.31 -1.95
N MET A 448 -21.19 29.41 -0.62
CA MET A 448 -20.15 28.96 0.31
C MET A 448 -19.88 27.45 0.20
N GLU A 449 -20.94 26.63 0.15
CA GLU A 449 -20.78 25.18 0.01
C GLU A 449 -20.21 24.79 -1.37
N PHE A 450 -20.55 25.49 -2.45
CA PHE A 450 -19.96 25.28 -3.77
C PHE A 450 -18.48 25.67 -3.80
N GLU A 451 -18.09 26.76 -3.15
CA GLU A 451 -16.68 27.12 -3.02
C GLU A 451 -15.91 26.11 -2.18
N GLN A 452 -16.48 25.59 -1.10
CA GLN A 452 -15.90 24.51 -0.32
C GLN A 452 -15.70 23.23 -1.17
N LYS A 453 -16.73 22.85 -1.93
CA LYS A 453 -16.67 21.73 -2.88
C LYS A 453 -15.53 21.91 -3.89
N LYS A 454 -15.40 23.09 -4.47
CA LYS A 454 -14.36 23.43 -5.43
C LYS A 454 -12.94 23.32 -4.81
N ARG A 455 -12.78 23.78 -3.57
CA ARG A 455 -11.51 23.64 -2.83
C ARG A 455 -11.13 22.17 -2.59
N ILE A 456 -12.10 21.33 -2.19
CA ILE A 456 -11.87 19.88 -1.99
C ILE A 456 -11.42 19.24 -3.29
N LEU A 457 -12.12 19.51 -4.40
CA LEU A 457 -11.76 18.97 -5.72
C LEU A 457 -10.39 19.45 -6.19
N ALA A 458 -10.01 20.68 -5.89
CA ALA A 458 -8.68 21.20 -6.22
C ALA A 458 -7.53 20.57 -5.41
N GLN A 459 -7.81 20.04 -4.22
CA GLN A 459 -6.83 19.38 -3.33
C GLN A 459 -6.63 17.89 -3.64
N THR A 460 -7.41 17.30 -4.54
CA THR A 460 -7.43 15.86 -4.81
C THR A 460 -6.70 15.44 -6.08
N ASP A 461 -5.54 16.01 -6.38
CA ASP A 461 -4.61 15.58 -7.45
C ASP A 461 -5.29 15.18 -8.78
N GLY A 462 -6.34 15.91 -9.19
CA GLY A 462 -7.02 15.71 -10.47
C GLY A 462 -8.10 14.61 -10.47
N LEU A 463 -8.51 14.08 -9.31
CA LEU A 463 -9.64 13.16 -9.23
C LEU A 463 -10.96 13.91 -9.48
N SER A 464 -11.83 13.33 -10.31
CA SER A 464 -13.17 13.89 -10.54
C SER A 464 -14.09 13.65 -9.34
N GLU A 465 -15.16 14.45 -9.24
CA GLU A 465 -16.21 14.26 -8.24
C GLU A 465 -16.79 12.84 -8.27
N GLU A 466 -17.03 12.31 -9.47
CA GLU A 466 -17.55 10.96 -9.69
C GLU A 466 -16.63 9.88 -9.11
N GLN A 467 -15.34 10.02 -9.33
CA GLN A 467 -14.34 9.10 -8.80
C GLN A 467 -14.27 9.13 -7.28
N LEU A 468 -14.39 10.31 -6.67
CA LEU A 468 -14.37 10.44 -5.21
C LEU A 468 -15.63 9.84 -4.57
N LEU A 469 -16.81 10.01 -5.18
CA LEU A 469 -18.05 9.42 -4.69
C LEU A 469 -18.05 7.89 -4.86
N ALA A 470 -17.59 7.38 -6.01
CA ALA A 470 -17.40 5.95 -6.24
C ALA A 470 -16.41 5.33 -5.24
N ASN A 471 -15.33 6.03 -4.91
CA ASN A 471 -14.38 5.60 -3.89
C ASN A 471 -15.02 5.47 -2.50
N TYR A 472 -15.90 6.37 -2.13
CA TYR A 472 -16.62 6.30 -0.85
C TYR A 472 -17.52 5.05 -0.74
N GLU A 473 -18.30 4.76 -1.79
CA GLU A 473 -19.16 3.56 -1.83
C GLU A 473 -18.35 2.27 -1.82
N ASN A 474 -17.27 2.23 -2.59
CA ASN A 474 -16.37 1.10 -2.64
C ASN A 474 -15.71 0.81 -1.29
N VAL A 475 -15.26 1.83 -0.57
CA VAL A 475 -14.67 1.66 0.78
C VAL A 475 -15.65 0.96 1.73
N SER A 476 -16.91 1.42 1.77
CA SER A 476 -17.94 0.81 2.63
C SER A 476 -18.19 -0.67 2.27
N ASN A 477 -18.27 -0.96 0.97
CA ASN A 477 -18.47 -2.32 0.48
C ASN A 477 -17.28 -3.23 0.80
N TRP A 478 -16.05 -2.78 0.55
CA TRP A 478 -14.84 -3.58 0.80
C TRP A 478 -14.58 -3.83 2.27
N VAL A 479 -14.87 -2.86 3.17
CA VAL A 479 -14.83 -3.09 4.61
C VAL A 479 -15.79 -4.22 5.02
N ASN A 480 -17.02 -4.19 4.51
CA ASN A 480 -18.01 -5.22 4.79
C ASN A 480 -17.59 -6.60 4.24
N GLN A 481 -17.02 -6.65 3.04
CA GLN A 481 -16.55 -7.90 2.44
C GLN A 481 -15.34 -8.47 3.19
N LYS A 482 -14.38 -7.62 3.59
CA LYS A 482 -13.25 -8.03 4.44
C LYS A 482 -13.74 -8.65 5.74
N THR A 483 -14.64 -7.96 6.46
CA THR A 483 -15.20 -8.47 7.72
C THR A 483 -15.94 -9.80 7.55
N LYS A 484 -16.67 -9.98 6.44
CA LYS A 484 -17.32 -11.27 6.12
C LYS A 484 -16.29 -12.38 5.87
N ALA A 485 -15.21 -12.09 5.17
CA ALA A 485 -14.13 -13.04 4.92
C ALA A 485 -13.44 -13.45 6.24
N GLU A 486 -13.11 -12.50 7.10
CA GLU A 486 -12.51 -12.73 8.42
C GLU A 486 -13.42 -13.57 9.33
N ASN A 487 -14.69 -13.25 9.42
CA ASN A 487 -15.67 -14.05 10.19
C ASN A 487 -15.78 -15.48 9.64
N ARG A 488 -15.73 -15.66 8.31
CA ARG A 488 -15.74 -17.00 7.71
C ARG A 488 -14.50 -17.80 8.06
N ILE A 489 -13.32 -17.16 8.09
CA ILE A 489 -12.06 -17.78 8.51
C ILE A 489 -12.17 -18.30 9.93
N ASP A 490 -12.74 -17.53 10.85
CA ASP A 490 -12.90 -17.95 12.25
C ASP A 490 -13.83 -19.15 12.39
N VAL A 491 -14.93 -19.18 11.64
CA VAL A 491 -15.84 -20.34 11.59
C VAL A 491 -15.12 -21.58 11.03
N LEU A 492 -14.35 -21.42 9.97
CA LEU A 492 -13.59 -22.51 9.35
C LEU A 492 -12.50 -23.04 10.29
N LYS A 493 -11.80 -22.18 11.02
CA LYS A 493 -10.80 -22.58 12.02
C LYS A 493 -11.42 -23.44 13.14
N ARG A 494 -12.63 -23.11 13.58
CA ARG A 494 -13.38 -23.96 14.56
C ARG A 494 -13.73 -25.32 13.95
N LYS A 495 -14.33 -25.35 12.75
CA LYS A 495 -14.63 -26.60 12.04
C LYS A 495 -13.40 -27.48 11.84
N ARG A 496 -12.25 -26.87 11.48
CA ARG A 496 -10.98 -27.59 11.36
C ARG A 496 -10.58 -28.28 12.65
N ALA A 497 -10.77 -27.62 13.79
CA ALA A 497 -10.48 -28.23 15.10
C ALA A 497 -11.39 -29.42 15.38
N ASP A 498 -12.70 -29.33 15.09
CA ASP A 498 -13.66 -30.41 15.29
C ASP A 498 -13.35 -31.63 14.40
N HIS A 499 -13.10 -31.42 13.12
CA HIS A 499 -12.72 -32.51 12.18
C HIS A 499 -11.38 -33.15 12.54
N ARG A 500 -10.43 -32.38 13.09
CA ARG A 500 -9.16 -32.91 13.57
C ARG A 500 -9.36 -33.85 14.77
N LEU A 501 -10.18 -33.47 15.73
CA LEU A 501 -10.51 -34.33 16.88
C LEU A 501 -11.21 -35.61 16.43
N ALA A 502 -12.13 -35.52 15.45
CA ALA A 502 -12.81 -36.68 14.90
C ALA A 502 -11.84 -37.64 14.18
N LEU A 503 -10.87 -37.08 13.45
CA LEU A 503 -9.80 -37.84 12.79
C LEU A 503 -8.93 -38.58 13.80
N GLU A 504 -8.46 -37.90 14.85
CA GLU A 504 -7.64 -38.47 15.94
C GLU A 504 -8.37 -39.61 16.66
N ASP A 505 -9.66 -39.43 16.96
CA ASP A 505 -10.50 -40.48 17.62
C ASP A 505 -10.67 -41.73 16.70
N ALA A 506 -10.90 -41.50 15.38
CA ALA A 506 -11.04 -42.62 14.46
C ALA A 506 -9.73 -43.40 14.28
N GLU A 507 -8.58 -42.71 14.26
CA GLU A 507 -7.25 -43.32 14.17
C GLU A 507 -6.88 -44.07 15.44
N GLU A 508 -7.21 -43.54 16.64
CA GLU A 508 -7.00 -44.20 17.91
C GLU A 508 -7.83 -45.49 18.00
N LYS A 509 -9.11 -45.46 17.59
CA LYS A 509 -9.96 -46.64 17.51
C LYS A 509 -9.43 -47.70 16.55
N LEU A 510 -8.92 -47.28 15.40
CA LEU A 510 -8.32 -48.20 14.42
C LEU A 510 -7.05 -48.86 14.98
N SER A 511 -6.23 -48.09 15.73
CA SER A 511 -5.03 -48.63 16.36
C SER A 511 -5.32 -49.68 17.45
N LYS A 512 -6.37 -49.45 18.24
CA LYS A 512 -6.82 -50.40 19.31
C LYS A 512 -7.37 -51.70 18.74
N LEU A 513 -8.07 -51.66 17.59
CA LEU A 513 -8.61 -52.88 16.93
C LEU A 513 -7.52 -53.79 16.36
N ALA A 514 -6.35 -53.27 16.16
CA ALA A 514 -5.20 -54.01 15.58
C ALA A 514 -4.27 -54.57 16.68
N GLU A 515 -4.58 -54.44 17.98
CA GLU A 515 -3.72 -54.92 19.07
C GLU A 515 -3.43 -56.41 18.93
N GLY A 516 -2.14 -56.76 18.91
CA GLY A 516 -1.66 -58.15 18.76
C GLY A 516 -1.28 -58.56 17.34
N THR A 517 -1.43 -57.71 16.33
CA THR A 517 -1.08 -57.99 14.92
C THR A 517 0.08 -57.14 14.44
N SER A 518 0.77 -57.53 13.32
CA SER A 518 1.76 -56.69 12.68
C SER A 518 1.13 -55.38 12.15
N ALA A 519 -0.17 -55.38 11.85
CA ALA A 519 -0.91 -54.18 11.44
C ALA A 519 -0.99 -53.13 12.58
N ALA A 520 -1.05 -53.56 13.83
CA ALA A 520 -1.04 -52.68 15.00
C ALA A 520 0.26 -51.88 15.13
N ILE A 521 1.37 -52.53 14.86
CA ILE A 521 2.70 -51.86 14.89
C ILE A 521 2.75 -50.74 13.87
N TYR A 522 2.31 -51.02 12.63
CA TYR A 522 2.32 -50.00 11.55
C TYR A 522 1.30 -48.90 11.80
N ALA A 523 0.08 -49.21 12.33
CA ALA A 523 -0.90 -48.20 12.69
C ALA A 523 -0.38 -47.26 13.79
N LYS A 524 0.24 -47.85 14.83
CA LYS A 524 0.85 -47.08 15.93
C LYS A 524 2.04 -46.24 15.48
N THR A 525 2.83 -46.78 14.55
CA THR A 525 3.94 -46.07 13.93
C THR A 525 3.44 -44.87 13.10
N SER A 526 2.42 -45.06 12.28
CA SER A 526 1.82 -43.95 11.48
C SER A 526 1.25 -42.87 12.40
N LEU A 527 0.52 -43.25 13.48
CA LEU A 527 -0.02 -42.30 14.44
C LEU A 527 1.10 -41.48 15.13
N ILE A 528 2.16 -42.16 15.59
CA ILE A 528 3.29 -41.49 16.26
C ILE A 528 3.97 -40.50 15.27
N ILE A 529 4.23 -40.94 14.04
CA ILE A 529 4.84 -40.06 13.04
C ILE A 529 3.96 -38.84 12.76
N ARG A 530 2.62 -39.01 12.67
CA ARG A 530 1.67 -37.90 12.50
C ARG A 530 1.70 -36.96 13.70
N GLN A 531 1.67 -37.47 14.92
CA GLN A 531 1.79 -36.62 16.12
C GLN A 531 3.09 -35.84 16.16
N ILE A 532 4.19 -36.44 15.73
CA ILE A 532 5.49 -35.78 15.60
C ILE A 532 5.41 -34.68 14.50
N ALA A 533 4.86 -34.99 13.35
CA ALA A 533 4.69 -34.02 12.26
C ALA A 533 3.82 -32.82 12.69
N ASP A 534 2.73 -33.08 13.40
CA ASP A 534 1.85 -32.03 13.97
C ASP A 534 2.55 -31.20 15.03
N ALA A 535 3.37 -31.83 15.89
CA ALA A 535 4.19 -31.12 16.86
C ALA A 535 5.22 -30.21 16.18
N PHE A 536 5.85 -30.66 15.09
CA PHE A 536 6.74 -29.83 14.29
C PHE A 536 6.01 -28.67 13.61
N LYS A 537 4.80 -28.90 13.04
CA LYS A 537 3.96 -27.85 12.47
C LYS A 537 3.57 -26.80 13.52
N SER A 538 3.16 -27.24 14.71
CA SER A 538 2.86 -26.35 15.84
C SER A 538 4.09 -25.58 16.33
N ALA A 539 5.24 -26.24 16.39
CA ALA A 539 6.50 -25.62 16.80
C ALA A 539 6.95 -24.56 15.78
N LYS A 540 6.79 -24.83 14.47
CA LYS A 540 7.05 -23.88 13.41
C LYS A 540 6.20 -22.61 13.58
N GLU A 541 4.89 -22.76 13.73
CA GLU A 541 3.97 -21.63 13.92
C GLU A 541 4.27 -20.86 15.23
N THR A 542 4.58 -21.59 16.30
CA THR A 542 4.95 -20.98 17.59
C THR A 542 6.25 -20.19 17.49
N ASN A 543 7.27 -20.72 16.82
CA ASN A 543 8.55 -20.04 16.62
C ASN A 543 8.40 -18.81 15.73
N LYS A 544 7.60 -18.90 14.65
CA LYS A 544 7.25 -17.77 13.80
C LYS A 544 6.61 -16.63 14.62
N LYS A 545 5.57 -16.96 15.43
CA LYS A 545 4.89 -15.98 16.28
C LYS A 545 5.84 -15.37 17.31
N ARG A 546 6.68 -16.19 17.95
CA ARG A 546 7.67 -15.70 18.92
C ARG A 546 8.68 -14.75 18.28
N LEU A 547 9.15 -15.06 17.08
CA LEU A 547 10.06 -14.16 16.35
C LEU A 547 9.39 -12.84 16.01
N ILE A 548 8.16 -12.89 15.48
CA ILE A 548 7.39 -11.68 15.14
C ILE A 548 7.19 -10.82 16.40
N HIS A 549 6.74 -11.39 17.51
CA HIS A 549 6.57 -10.63 18.76
C HIS A 549 7.89 -10.08 19.29
N ALA A 550 8.98 -10.83 19.22
CA ALA A 550 10.29 -10.33 19.63
C ALA A 550 10.74 -9.14 18.76
N ILE A 551 10.46 -9.18 17.45
CA ILE A 551 10.74 -8.04 16.55
C ILE A 551 9.83 -6.86 16.91
N GLU A 552 8.54 -7.07 17.14
CA GLU A 552 7.59 -6.02 17.56
C GLU A 552 8.05 -5.35 18.85
N ASP A 553 8.40 -6.12 19.87
CA ASP A 553 8.86 -5.61 21.18
C ASP A 553 10.13 -4.76 21.04
N GLN A 554 11.12 -5.27 20.31
CA GLN A 554 12.35 -4.54 20.07
C GLN A 554 12.14 -3.33 19.14
N ALA A 555 11.26 -3.42 18.15
CA ALA A 555 10.93 -2.30 17.28
C ALA A 555 10.23 -1.17 18.06
N ASN A 556 9.34 -1.50 18.98
CA ASN A 556 8.70 -0.52 19.86
C ASN A 556 9.69 0.14 20.80
N TYR A 557 10.64 -0.63 21.34
CA TYR A 557 11.74 -0.07 22.13
C TYR A 557 12.57 0.94 21.32
N PHE A 558 12.91 0.63 20.07
CA PHE A 558 13.65 1.56 19.22
C PHE A 558 12.79 2.76 18.79
N LEU A 559 11.51 2.55 18.50
CA LEU A 559 10.59 3.64 18.18
C LEU A 559 10.51 4.65 19.32
N GLU A 560 10.44 4.19 20.57
CA GLU A 560 10.42 5.06 21.74
C GLU A 560 11.70 5.93 21.84
N LYS A 561 12.84 5.37 21.48
CA LYS A 561 14.13 6.09 21.50
C LYS A 561 14.34 7.01 20.30
N LEU A 562 13.84 6.64 19.13
CA LEU A 562 13.96 7.44 17.91
C LEU A 562 12.90 8.54 17.78
N ASN A 563 11.87 8.52 18.62
CA ASN A 563 10.70 9.40 18.50
C ASN A 563 10.35 10.05 19.85
N ILE A 564 11.35 10.60 20.54
CA ILE A 564 11.22 11.11 21.91
C ILE A 564 10.19 12.25 22.00
N ASN A 565 10.19 13.16 21.02
CA ASN A 565 9.39 14.39 21.01
C ASN A 565 8.21 14.35 20.03
N ASP A 566 7.83 13.18 19.56
CA ASP A 566 6.78 13.01 18.55
C ASP A 566 5.85 11.85 18.93
N PHE A 567 4.82 11.60 18.12
CA PHE A 567 3.85 10.52 18.31
C PHE A 567 4.52 9.14 18.37
N LYS A 568 4.30 8.41 19.45
CA LYS A 568 5.00 7.15 19.70
C LYS A 568 4.26 5.91 19.17
N GLY A 569 2.96 5.85 19.21
CA GLY A 569 2.21 4.68 18.71
C GLY A 569 2.77 3.31 19.10
N THR A 570 2.27 2.25 18.49
CA THR A 570 2.77 0.87 18.66
C THR A 570 2.98 0.23 17.30
N ILE A 571 4.17 -0.30 17.03
CA ILE A 571 4.47 -1.06 15.82
C ILE A 571 3.90 -2.47 15.97
N ARG A 572 3.18 -2.94 14.93
CA ARG A 572 2.74 -4.31 14.75
C ARG A 572 3.16 -4.83 13.40
N ILE A 573 3.44 -6.12 13.31
CA ILE A 573 3.73 -6.82 12.06
C ILE A 573 2.53 -7.69 11.73
N LEU A 574 1.76 -7.25 10.74
CA LEU A 574 0.60 -7.98 10.26
C LEU A 574 1.04 -9.00 9.20
N GLU A 575 0.54 -10.21 9.34
CA GLU A 575 0.69 -11.25 8.32
C GLU A 575 -0.42 -11.12 7.29
N LYS A 576 -0.03 -11.01 6.02
CA LYS A 576 -0.93 -10.99 4.87
C LYS A 576 -1.00 -12.35 4.18
N ALA A 577 -1.99 -12.52 3.30
CA ALA A 577 -2.02 -13.66 2.41
C ALA A 577 -0.69 -13.77 1.62
N ASN A 578 -0.32 -14.98 1.22
CA ASN A 578 0.95 -15.29 0.56
C ASN A 578 2.21 -15.04 1.41
N GLU A 579 2.10 -15.14 2.75
CA GLU A 579 3.24 -14.99 3.67
C GLU A 579 3.97 -13.64 3.53
N GLN A 580 3.27 -12.63 3.02
CA GLN A 580 3.73 -11.25 3.02
C GLN A 580 3.49 -10.63 4.40
N GLY A 581 4.48 -9.89 4.90
CA GLY A 581 4.32 -9.10 6.11
C GLY A 581 3.97 -7.65 5.80
N GLU A 582 3.50 -6.93 6.80
CA GLU A 582 3.40 -5.48 6.77
C GLU A 582 3.69 -4.92 8.16
N ALA A 583 4.69 -4.04 8.27
CA ALA A 583 4.89 -3.27 9.47
C ALA A 583 3.90 -2.10 9.49
N VAL A 584 3.06 -2.02 10.51
CA VAL A 584 2.05 -0.98 10.67
C VAL A 584 2.24 -0.26 11.99
N LEU A 585 1.88 1.02 12.01
CA LEU A 585 1.84 1.82 13.22
C LEU A 585 0.40 1.90 13.74
N MET A 586 0.21 1.55 15.01
CA MET A 586 -1.08 1.54 15.67
C MET A 586 -1.16 2.70 16.68
N ASN A 587 -2.33 3.26 16.84
CA ASN A 587 -2.64 4.21 17.89
C ASN A 587 -2.91 3.50 19.23
N ASN A 588 -3.01 4.24 20.33
CA ASN A 588 -3.27 3.70 21.67
C ASN A 588 -4.61 2.96 21.80
N ASP A 589 -5.57 3.24 20.94
CA ASP A 589 -6.87 2.55 20.83
C ASP A 589 -6.85 1.31 19.89
N ASN A 590 -5.65 0.85 19.49
CA ASN A 590 -5.42 -0.21 18.51
C ASN A 590 -5.99 0.08 17.11
N THR A 591 -6.26 1.33 16.78
CA THR A 591 -6.57 1.71 15.41
C THR A 591 -5.28 1.92 14.62
N ARG A 592 -5.27 1.46 13.36
CA ARG A 592 -4.13 1.64 12.47
C ARG A 592 -4.00 3.11 12.07
N ILE A 593 -2.78 3.61 12.10
CA ILE A 593 -2.44 4.91 11.53
C ILE A 593 -2.11 4.71 10.06
N PHE A 594 -2.96 5.27 9.26
CA PHE A 594 -2.79 5.28 7.82
C PHE A 594 -2.10 6.61 7.44
N ASN A 595 -1.19 6.56 6.49
CA ASN A 595 -0.44 7.72 6.00
C ASN A 595 0.33 8.54 7.07
N PRO A 596 1.22 7.90 7.86
CA PRO A 596 2.16 8.68 8.65
C PRO A 596 2.98 9.60 7.74
N ASN A 597 3.38 10.75 8.23
CA ASN A 597 4.31 11.60 7.48
C ASN A 597 5.62 10.85 7.18
N THR A 598 6.38 11.31 6.18
CA THR A 598 7.58 10.62 5.70
C THR A 598 8.58 10.36 6.84
N ALA A 599 8.82 11.34 7.71
CA ALA A 599 9.75 11.19 8.83
C ALA A 599 9.31 10.13 9.83
N LEU A 600 8.02 10.08 10.18
CA LEU A 600 7.46 9.06 11.08
C LEU A 600 7.50 7.68 10.43
N ARG A 601 7.20 7.60 9.12
CA ARG A 601 7.31 6.35 8.37
C ARG A 601 8.74 5.82 8.37
N THR A 602 9.71 6.65 8.03
CA THR A 602 11.13 6.33 8.08
C THR A 602 11.54 5.86 9.47
N THR A 603 11.07 6.55 10.53
CA THR A 603 11.39 6.22 11.92
C THR A 603 10.89 4.83 12.32
N TYR A 604 9.63 4.48 12.07
CA TYR A 604 9.13 3.17 12.49
C TYR A 604 9.71 2.04 11.63
N LEU A 605 9.96 2.23 10.33
CA LEU A 605 10.63 1.24 9.50
C LEU A 605 12.07 0.98 9.96
N MET A 606 12.80 2.04 10.31
CA MET A 606 14.14 1.91 10.93
C MET A 606 14.10 1.18 12.26
N SER A 607 13.10 1.46 13.09
CA SER A 607 12.90 0.74 14.36
C SER A 607 12.77 -0.77 14.14
N VAL A 608 12.03 -1.19 13.11
CA VAL A 608 11.90 -2.59 12.71
C VAL A 608 13.24 -3.17 12.26
N LEU A 609 14.00 -2.43 11.42
CA LEU A 609 15.32 -2.87 10.96
C LEU A 609 16.33 -3.04 12.10
N PHE A 610 16.35 -2.10 13.04
CA PHE A 610 17.21 -2.20 14.22
C PHE A 610 16.82 -3.38 15.12
N ALA A 611 15.52 -3.65 15.24
CA ALA A 611 15.00 -4.82 15.95
C ALA A 611 15.48 -6.13 15.30
N ILE A 612 15.34 -6.26 13.99
CA ILE A 612 15.84 -7.42 13.23
C ILE A 612 17.35 -7.54 13.40
N GLY A 613 18.08 -6.44 13.26
CA GLY A 613 19.50 -6.37 13.45
C GLY A 613 19.94 -6.85 14.84
N LYS A 614 19.29 -6.38 15.91
CA LYS A 614 19.63 -6.75 17.29
C LYS A 614 19.33 -8.22 17.56
N LEU A 615 18.14 -8.71 17.21
CA LEU A 615 17.75 -10.11 17.45
C LEU A 615 18.62 -11.11 16.68
N SER A 616 19.08 -10.76 15.49
CA SER A 616 20.00 -11.61 14.73
C SER A 616 21.35 -11.79 15.44
N SER A 617 21.85 -10.77 16.12
CA SER A 617 23.11 -10.85 16.88
C SER A 617 22.98 -11.71 18.13
N GLU A 618 21.84 -11.65 18.82
CA GLU A 618 21.60 -12.40 20.05
C GLU A 618 21.40 -13.91 19.82
N ARG A 619 20.78 -14.32 18.69
CA ARG A 619 20.45 -15.73 18.42
C ARG A 619 21.58 -16.53 17.78
N ASP A 620 22.16 -16.03 16.71
CA ASP A 620 23.07 -16.83 15.85
C ASP A 620 24.54 -16.49 16.00
N LYS A 621 24.90 -15.47 16.79
CA LYS A 621 26.25 -14.88 16.77
C LYS A 621 26.71 -14.46 15.35
N THR A 622 25.80 -14.44 14.38
CA THR A 622 26.04 -13.96 13.02
C THR A 622 25.86 -12.46 12.98
N GLN A 623 26.88 -11.74 13.41
CA GLN A 623 26.93 -10.30 13.18
C GLN A 623 27.06 -10.04 11.69
N PHE A 624 26.23 -9.15 11.14
CA PHE A 624 26.37 -8.59 9.80
C PHE A 624 26.30 -7.07 9.90
N PRO A 625 27.05 -6.35 9.04
CA PRO A 625 27.05 -4.89 9.05
C PRO A 625 25.72 -4.33 8.54
N LEU A 626 25.36 -3.14 8.99
CA LEU A 626 24.27 -2.34 8.40
C LEU A 626 24.87 -1.24 7.53
N LEU A 627 24.42 -1.13 6.30
CA LEU A 627 24.89 -0.17 5.32
C LEU A 627 23.71 0.71 4.85
N PHE A 628 23.82 2.03 5.03
CA PHE A 628 22.80 2.98 4.66
C PHE A 628 23.35 4.06 3.71
N ASP A 629 22.65 4.32 2.61
CA ASP A 629 22.86 5.50 1.76
C ASP A 629 21.79 6.54 2.05
N ALA A 630 22.17 7.64 2.70
CA ALA A 630 21.31 8.79 3.05
C ALA A 630 19.98 8.44 3.75
N PRO A 631 20.00 7.71 4.88
CA PRO A 631 18.78 7.19 5.51
C PRO A 631 17.94 8.25 6.22
N THR A 632 18.49 9.42 6.50
CA THR A 632 17.90 10.48 7.35
C THR A 632 17.49 11.72 6.55
N SER A 633 17.24 11.59 5.24
CA SER A 633 16.97 12.73 4.37
C SER A 633 15.69 13.49 4.73
N SER A 634 14.72 12.84 5.38
CA SER A 634 13.46 13.41 5.85
C SER A 634 13.49 13.92 7.31
N PHE A 635 14.60 13.72 8.02
CA PHE A 635 14.71 14.06 9.44
C PHE A 635 15.08 15.51 9.65
N THR A 636 14.63 16.06 10.78
CA THR A 636 15.13 17.31 11.35
C THR A 636 16.45 17.05 12.09
N ASP A 637 17.25 18.09 12.34
CA ASP A 637 18.54 17.97 13.05
C ASP A 637 18.40 17.30 14.43
N ALA A 638 17.32 17.60 15.17
CA ALA A 638 17.05 16.96 16.46
C ALA A 638 16.80 15.45 16.32
N LYS A 639 15.97 15.06 15.35
CA LYS A 639 15.64 13.66 15.11
C LYS A 639 16.82 12.88 14.55
N GLU A 640 17.64 13.53 13.78
CA GLU A 640 18.89 12.95 13.28
C GLU A 640 19.89 12.68 14.39
N SER A 641 20.01 13.58 15.37
CA SER A 641 20.84 13.37 16.55
C SER A 641 20.37 12.17 17.39
N GLU A 642 19.06 12.00 17.55
CA GLU A 642 18.46 10.83 18.21
C GLU A 642 18.81 9.53 17.45
N PHE A 643 18.72 9.55 16.13
CA PHE A 643 19.07 8.42 15.26
C PHE A 643 20.54 8.00 15.45
N PHE A 644 21.49 8.94 15.42
CA PHE A 644 22.92 8.61 15.61
C PHE A 644 23.23 8.12 17.04
N ASN A 645 22.52 8.63 18.06
CA ASN A 645 22.63 8.12 19.42
C ASN A 645 22.16 6.66 19.53
N VAL A 646 21.04 6.33 18.90
CA VAL A 646 20.51 4.94 18.87
C VAL A 646 21.49 4.02 18.15
N ILE A 647 22.01 4.42 16.98
CA ILE A 647 22.98 3.65 16.23
C ILE A 647 24.27 3.43 17.03
N GLY A 648 24.77 4.44 17.69
CA GLY A 648 25.93 4.32 18.56
C GLY A 648 25.75 3.34 19.73
N SER A 649 24.49 3.04 20.10
CA SER A 649 24.15 2.04 21.13
C SER A 649 23.94 0.62 20.57
N LEU A 650 23.93 0.44 19.23
CA LEU A 650 23.85 -0.87 18.61
C LEU A 650 25.22 -1.54 18.69
N ASP A 651 25.28 -2.77 19.20
CA ASP A 651 26.49 -3.60 19.19
C ASP A 651 26.68 -4.23 17.80
N LYS A 652 26.80 -3.36 16.79
CA LYS A 652 26.97 -3.74 15.38
C LYS A 652 27.81 -2.75 14.62
N GLN A 653 28.48 -3.24 13.60
CA GLN A 653 29.10 -2.36 12.62
C GLN A 653 28.00 -1.71 11.76
N VAL A 654 28.02 -0.38 11.71
CA VAL A 654 27.14 0.43 10.89
C VAL A 654 27.95 1.35 9.99
N ILE A 655 27.66 1.35 8.70
CA ILE A 655 28.30 2.20 7.70
C ILE A 655 27.22 3.12 7.15
N ILE A 656 27.35 4.42 7.33
CA ILE A 656 26.39 5.42 6.87
C ILE A 656 27.07 6.37 5.91
N VAL A 657 26.49 6.46 4.73
CA VAL A 657 26.86 7.47 3.75
C VAL A 657 25.87 8.62 3.83
N THR A 658 26.33 9.85 4.20
CA THR A 658 25.42 10.96 4.51
C THR A 658 25.99 12.31 4.12
N LYS A 659 25.11 13.34 4.08
CA LYS A 659 25.48 14.76 3.98
C LYS A 659 25.30 15.52 5.30
N SER A 660 24.74 14.91 6.28
CA SER A 660 24.15 15.53 7.48
C SER A 660 25.14 16.22 8.41
N PHE A 661 26.43 15.86 8.30
CA PHE A 661 27.49 16.45 9.09
C PHE A 661 28.27 17.55 8.34
N LEU A 662 27.65 18.15 7.32
CA LEU A 662 28.23 19.28 6.59
C LEU A 662 27.58 20.56 7.05
N LYS A 663 28.39 21.60 7.25
CA LYS A 663 27.97 22.99 7.44
C LYS A 663 28.59 23.88 6.41
N GLU A 664 27.89 24.94 6.07
CA GLU A 664 28.41 25.98 5.17
C GLU A 664 29.38 26.87 5.93
N SER A 665 30.59 26.99 5.39
CA SER A 665 31.63 27.91 5.88
C SER A 665 31.27 29.33 5.47
N SER A 666 31.90 30.32 6.16
CA SER A 666 31.76 31.75 5.82
C SER A 666 32.13 32.10 4.34
N ASN A 667 32.85 31.21 3.67
CA ASN A 667 33.26 31.38 2.31
C ASN A 667 32.32 30.66 1.30
N GLY A 668 31.22 30.04 1.78
CA GLY A 668 30.28 29.29 0.94
C GLY A 668 30.74 27.85 0.60
N ASP A 669 31.89 27.41 1.11
CA ASP A 669 32.33 26.02 0.97
C ASP A 669 31.70 25.14 2.06
N LEU A 670 31.43 23.88 1.72
CA LEU A 670 30.89 22.90 2.69
C LEU A 670 32.01 22.23 3.45
N GLU A 671 32.04 22.41 4.75
CA GLU A 671 33.00 21.82 5.67
C GLU A 671 32.33 20.82 6.61
N VAL A 672 33.12 19.88 7.16
CA VAL A 672 32.61 18.93 8.16
C VAL A 672 32.34 19.67 9.48
N ASP A 673 31.16 19.50 10.04
CA ASP A 673 30.79 20.03 11.33
C ASP A 673 31.47 19.24 12.46
N MET A 674 32.61 19.73 12.92
CA MET A 674 33.43 19.09 13.97
C MET A 674 32.67 18.95 15.29
N ASP A 675 31.75 19.86 15.61
CA ASP A 675 30.98 19.83 16.83
C ASP A 675 29.98 18.67 16.82
N LYS A 676 29.29 18.47 15.67
CA LYS A 676 28.36 17.35 15.48
C LYS A 676 29.07 15.98 15.46
N ILE A 677 30.29 15.88 14.95
CA ILE A 677 31.01 14.61 14.87
C ILE A 677 31.79 14.26 16.15
N SER A 678 31.94 15.18 17.08
CA SER A 678 32.73 14.95 18.32
C SER A 678 32.22 13.74 19.12
N GLY A 679 30.91 13.52 19.16
CA GLY A 679 30.24 12.39 19.82
C GLY A 679 30.24 11.07 19.05
N VAL A 680 30.69 11.04 17.81
CA VAL A 680 30.70 9.82 16.98
C VAL A 680 31.92 8.96 17.33
N THR A 681 31.66 7.71 17.76
CA THR A 681 32.69 6.71 17.99
C THR A 681 32.84 5.85 16.74
N GLY A 682 34.01 5.86 16.08
CA GLY A 682 34.27 5.09 14.87
C GLY A 682 35.08 5.88 13.84
N THR A 683 35.14 5.39 12.64
CA THR A 683 35.91 6.01 11.56
C THR A 683 35.05 6.99 10.74
N ILE A 684 35.63 8.12 10.40
CA ILE A 684 34.96 9.16 9.64
C ILE A 684 35.78 9.53 8.42
N PHE A 685 35.17 9.37 7.26
CA PHE A 685 35.74 9.79 5.98
C PHE A 685 34.97 10.97 5.41
N ARG A 686 35.72 11.92 4.88
CA ARG A 686 35.21 12.97 3.99
C ARG A 686 35.46 12.55 2.55
N ILE A 687 34.43 12.54 1.75
CA ILE A 687 34.55 12.41 0.29
C ILE A 687 34.13 13.73 -0.37
N GLU A 688 34.90 14.16 -1.36
CA GLU A 688 34.64 15.40 -2.08
C GLU A 688 35.17 15.35 -3.51
N LYS A 689 34.59 16.18 -4.39
CA LYS A 689 35.15 16.34 -5.72
C LYS A 689 36.46 17.10 -5.67
N LYS A 690 37.48 16.57 -6.32
CA LYS A 690 38.77 17.24 -6.47
C LYS A 690 38.62 18.50 -7.27
N LYS A 691 38.96 19.66 -6.73
CA LYS A 691 38.98 20.95 -7.43
C LYS A 691 40.36 21.18 -8.05
N PRO A 692 40.48 21.90 -9.22
CA PRO A 692 39.38 22.32 -10.08
C PRO A 692 38.84 21.19 -10.94
N PHE A 693 37.54 21.21 -11.27
CA PHE A 693 36.90 20.34 -12.24
C PHE A 693 35.98 21.15 -13.18
N ASP A 694 35.74 20.63 -14.38
CA ASP A 694 34.78 21.19 -15.32
C ASP A 694 33.43 20.49 -15.17
N ASP A 695 32.39 21.21 -14.77
CA ASP A 695 31.04 20.71 -14.55
C ASP A 695 30.35 20.15 -15.79
N LYS A 696 30.87 20.50 -16.99
CA LYS A 696 30.41 20.01 -18.30
C LYS A 696 31.14 18.79 -18.81
N LYS A 697 32.24 18.37 -18.15
CA LYS A 697 33.07 17.25 -18.58
C LYS A 697 33.22 16.20 -17.47
N LEU A 698 32.53 15.08 -17.61
CA LEU A 698 32.58 13.99 -16.63
C LEU A 698 33.98 13.43 -16.38
N GLY A 699 34.87 13.44 -17.39
CA GLY A 699 36.26 12.98 -17.26
C GLY A 699 37.12 13.87 -16.36
N THR A 700 36.68 15.05 -15.98
CA THR A 700 37.40 15.92 -15.02
C THR A 700 36.97 15.66 -13.56
N ILE A 701 35.85 14.95 -13.33
CA ILE A 701 35.30 14.72 -12.01
C ILE A 701 36.01 13.52 -11.37
N GLN A 702 36.65 13.76 -10.24
CA GLN A 702 37.33 12.76 -9.42
C GLN A 702 36.90 12.94 -7.96
N THR A 703 36.53 11.84 -7.31
CA THR A 703 36.30 11.79 -5.86
C THR A 703 37.64 11.64 -5.15
N THR A 704 37.86 12.45 -4.12
CA THR A 704 38.98 12.32 -3.17
C THR A 704 38.45 11.92 -1.82
N ILE A 705 39.24 11.13 -1.08
CA ILE A 705 38.90 10.61 0.24
C ILE A 705 39.89 11.18 1.25
N THR A 706 39.37 11.71 2.32
CA THR A 706 40.17 12.18 3.48
C THR A 706 39.64 11.50 4.74
N LYS A 707 40.50 10.82 5.46
CA LYS A 707 40.16 10.27 6.78
C LYS A 707 40.21 11.41 7.80
N ILE A 708 39.09 11.67 8.47
CA ILE A 708 38.93 12.72 9.46
C ILE A 708 39.25 12.18 10.86
N LYS A 709 38.76 10.95 11.15
CA LYS A 709 38.93 10.30 12.45
C LYS A 709 39.22 8.80 12.29
#